data_609261f51a5859435fec7b949b92b1fa
#
_entry.id   609261f51a5859435fec7b949b92b1fa
#
_cell.length_a   1.000
_cell.length_b   1.000
_cell.length_c   1.000
_cell.angle_alpha   90.00
_cell.angle_beta   90.00
_cell.angle_gamma   90.00
#
_symmetry.space_group_name_H-M   'P 1'
#
loop_
_entity.id
_entity.type
_entity.pdbx_description
1 polymer ?
#
loop_
_entity_poly.entity_id
_entity_poly.type
_entity_poly.pdbx_seq_one_letter_code
_entity_poly.pdbx_strand_id
1 'polypeptide(L)'
;MKPKSSIILILIIFCALFMISGVSASDNETYHSFSELNQSITDSGSDWDLQYDYKFDGTVINIDKTQNFTINGNNHVIEGINKPDIFNFNSTGVVIVNDLTFKNCVNTRINVSSSVVFNNVKFINCSGNNEDMELESLEANRFILTFANTTFNNCIFENCSDTTIAFHAPAVFNNIDFINCSSHYEDGEYNILGLNHFISIKSNVTFDKCRFFMAKGDYIPILVDEKYNLVIKNSLFENGSFTSGCIYANRAGLIIENSIFNNFNSTMATAINYKGWNFTLRNSKFVNLSSDGSGGAILIKYFPNLISNDTKILPNDPFLIENCVFINTSAIGDGGAIHLDMDSGSRNKIQTLNLINCTFTDCKSNFGGAVSDLGGFVNIINSKFSNNHAGFKGGAIYTSWATVNITDCVLTNNSARKTAGAIYFDKKKLTIVNSNLTDNKVNETSETYANCIFIYDGSVHFVNSTFDNGGVGVYADFAGDSKFENVTKNEDIFLMNNKNYMISVENKGIKLNLVNNTIIVDKLPSKFNLADWGWISPFKYQGDNFDCWSFATIASIESALLKSTGTLYNLSSDYVQKLQLKYAQNGDLRVSLTGFSYSGLGYALSWYGVLPQDAPYDDRGMISDTDLNDPRIHVQDAMIIFGGRNDTQVLIKEAIMKYGAVTVQKIEGVPVEINTTGEDIAYASHQCHFISLIGWDDDECVWLTKDSASMGIGRISYDNKNLVGTDYYAIIPQRAAIAYIFENNIDYHVNYQTDLTGLTGFDGNYTYYSNEFTSKYTELIGAVGTYFNDSGINYSFDIYVNGVKVHSQSGVSEFAGFRTIVLNKYVHVNEGDVFKVVFKNNALPYQAYSRQHYVPGMSMISENGADWRDITLENKTVCLKCIL
;
A
#
# COMPACT_ATOMS: atom_id res chain seq x y z
N MET A 1 -29.07 20.24 -33.91
CA MET A 1 -30.45 20.48 -33.49
C MET A 1 -30.69 19.87 -32.13
N LYS A 2 -30.95 20.64 -31.12
CA LYS A 2 -31.16 20.21 -29.73
C LYS A 2 -32.44 19.40 -29.59
N PRO A 3 -32.49 18.48 -28.60
CA PRO A 3 -33.43 18.63 -27.50
C PRO A 3 -32.80 18.38 -26.12
N LYS A 4 -32.56 19.42 -25.39
CA LYS A 4 -32.26 19.42 -23.96
C LYS A 4 -33.25 20.39 -23.30
N SER A 5 -34.45 19.93 -22.97
CA SER A 5 -35.34 20.73 -22.10
C SER A 5 -36.49 19.93 -21.43
N SER A 6 -36.64 18.66 -21.64
CA SER A 6 -37.79 17.92 -21.09
C SER A 6 -37.50 17.09 -19.83
N ILE A 7 -36.23 16.86 -19.47
CA ILE A 7 -35.88 16.06 -18.27
C ILE A 7 -35.73 16.96 -17.04
N ILE A 8 -35.33 18.22 -17.21
CA ILE A 8 -35.16 19.15 -16.10
C ILE A 8 -36.52 19.61 -15.54
N LEU A 9 -37.57 19.62 -16.37
CA LEU A 9 -38.90 20.06 -15.90
C LEU A 9 -39.65 19.00 -15.08
N ILE A 10 -39.33 17.73 -15.23
CA ILE A 10 -39.93 16.66 -14.41
C ILE A 10 -39.26 16.59 -13.02
N LEU A 11 -37.94 16.88 -12.91
CA LEU A 11 -37.27 16.95 -11.62
C LEU A 11 -37.69 18.17 -10.78
N ILE A 12 -38.01 19.28 -11.41
CA ILE A 12 -38.47 20.51 -10.69
C ILE A 12 -39.92 20.36 -10.20
N ILE A 13 -40.75 19.59 -10.89
CA ILE A 13 -42.14 19.34 -10.43
C ILE A 13 -42.16 18.32 -9.29
N PHE A 14 -41.19 17.36 -9.23
CA PHE A 14 -41.11 16.47 -8.07
C PHE A 14 -40.53 17.15 -6.82
N CYS A 15 -39.59 18.08 -6.96
CA CYS A 15 -39.10 18.89 -5.83
C CYS A 15 -40.07 19.95 -5.36
N ALA A 16 -41.03 20.44 -6.20
CA ALA A 16 -42.03 21.41 -5.81
C ALA A 16 -43.25 20.81 -5.10
N LEU A 17 -43.48 19.50 -5.20
CA LEU A 17 -44.56 18.80 -4.48
C LEU A 17 -44.16 18.36 -3.06
N PHE A 18 -42.88 18.46 -2.70
CA PHE A 18 -42.40 18.20 -1.33
C PHE A 18 -42.21 19.48 -0.48
N MET A 19 -42.45 20.66 -1.02
CA MET A 19 -42.29 21.95 -0.31
C MET A 19 -43.61 22.61 0.12
N ILE A 20 -44.71 21.91 0.10
CA ILE A 20 -45.98 22.41 0.60
C ILE A 20 -46.56 21.44 1.63
N SER A 21 -45.92 21.32 2.76
CA SER A 21 -46.53 20.94 4.04
C SER A 21 -45.69 21.41 5.22
N GLY A 22 -45.33 22.68 5.19
CA GLY A 22 -44.80 23.40 6.34
C GLY A 22 -45.77 24.43 6.85
N VAL A 23 -46.98 24.03 7.20
CA VAL A 23 -47.82 24.80 8.09
C VAL A 23 -47.46 24.32 9.49
N SER A 24 -46.66 25.08 10.21
CA SER A 24 -46.55 24.93 11.65
C SER A 24 -47.89 25.28 12.29
N ALA A 25 -48.72 24.30 12.47
CA ALA A 25 -49.72 24.37 13.52
C ALA A 25 -48.97 24.06 14.81
N SER A 26 -48.99 24.97 15.74
CA SER A 26 -48.69 24.73 17.15
C SER A 26 -49.84 23.90 17.72
N ASP A 27 -49.88 22.62 17.41
CA ASP A 27 -50.74 21.68 18.09
C ASP A 27 -50.03 21.32 19.40
N ASN A 28 -50.70 21.56 20.51
CA ASN A 28 -50.41 20.89 21.76
C ASN A 28 -50.68 19.40 21.58
N GLU A 29 -49.68 18.68 21.02
CA GLU A 29 -49.71 17.23 20.99
C GLU A 29 -49.71 16.74 22.44
N THR A 30 -50.80 16.18 22.91
CA THR A 30 -50.91 15.60 24.25
C THR A 30 -50.27 14.22 24.20
N TYR A 31 -48.97 14.17 24.55
CA TYR A 31 -48.25 12.87 24.73
C TYR A 31 -48.72 12.20 26.02
N HIS A 32 -48.96 10.90 25.95
CA HIS A 32 -49.14 10.02 27.09
C HIS A 32 -47.78 9.52 27.61
N SER A 33 -47.77 9.04 28.85
CA SER A 33 -46.55 8.57 29.49
C SER A 33 -46.17 7.12 29.11
N PHE A 34 -44.89 6.75 29.23
CA PHE A 34 -44.44 5.35 29.07
C PHE A 34 -44.98 4.46 30.18
N SER A 35 -45.30 5.00 31.35
CA SER A 35 -45.97 4.26 32.43
C SER A 35 -47.36 3.79 31.99
N GLU A 36 -48.13 4.64 31.32
CA GLU A 36 -49.42 4.26 30.75
C GLU A 36 -49.30 3.30 29.61
N LEU A 37 -48.28 3.48 28.75
CA LEU A 37 -47.93 2.58 27.65
C LEU A 37 -47.62 1.19 28.17
N ASN A 38 -46.73 1.05 29.17
CA ASN A 38 -46.30 -0.20 29.75
C ASN A 38 -47.47 -0.98 30.37
N GLN A 39 -48.36 -0.24 31.09
CA GLN A 39 -49.57 -0.84 31.66
C GLN A 39 -50.49 -1.40 30.57
N SER A 40 -50.76 -0.60 29.54
CA SER A 40 -51.59 -1.02 28.38
C SER A 40 -51.04 -2.29 27.70
N ILE A 41 -49.73 -2.35 27.46
CA ILE A 41 -49.08 -3.51 26.86
C ILE A 41 -49.18 -4.74 27.77
N THR A 42 -48.97 -4.56 29.05
CA THR A 42 -49.04 -5.63 30.06
C THR A 42 -50.45 -6.25 30.11
N ASP A 43 -51.49 -5.39 30.09
CA ASP A 43 -52.88 -5.79 30.16
C ASP A 43 -53.43 -6.36 28.85
N SER A 44 -52.68 -6.22 27.69
CA SER A 44 -53.08 -6.69 26.39
C SER A 44 -52.90 -8.21 26.20
N GLY A 45 -53.67 -8.79 25.34
CA GLY A 45 -53.62 -10.24 24.97
C GLY A 45 -52.51 -10.51 23.91
N SER A 46 -52.95 -10.99 22.70
CA SER A 46 -52.08 -11.28 21.55
C SER A 46 -51.76 -10.04 20.70
N ASP A 47 -52.60 -9.00 20.80
CA ASP A 47 -52.50 -7.78 19.98
C ASP A 47 -52.69 -6.57 20.86
N TRP A 48 -52.05 -5.49 20.46
CA TRP A 48 -52.17 -4.23 21.13
C TRP A 48 -52.13 -3.07 20.12
N ASP A 49 -53.10 -2.18 20.21
CA ASP A 49 -53.26 -1.02 19.31
C ASP A 49 -52.90 0.27 20.04
N LEU A 50 -51.93 1.05 19.55
CA LEU A 50 -51.66 2.39 20.07
C LEU A 50 -52.85 3.30 19.79
N GLN A 51 -53.22 4.03 20.83
CA GLN A 51 -54.35 5.01 20.78
C GLN A 51 -53.88 6.45 20.83
N TYR A 52 -52.64 6.69 21.24
CA TYR A 52 -52.06 8.01 21.52
C TYR A 52 -50.57 8.02 21.14
N ASP A 53 -50.03 9.23 21.07
CA ASP A 53 -48.59 9.45 21.05
C ASP A 53 -48.04 9.36 22.48
N TYR A 54 -46.81 8.82 22.63
CA TYR A 54 -46.19 8.52 23.91
C TYR A 54 -44.83 9.18 24.03
N LYS A 55 -44.55 9.73 25.22
CA LYS A 55 -43.26 10.34 25.54
C LYS A 55 -42.65 9.65 26.75
N PHE A 56 -41.34 9.43 26.67
CA PHE A 56 -40.58 8.75 27.73
C PHE A 56 -40.64 9.52 29.06
N ASP A 57 -40.98 8.81 30.13
CA ASP A 57 -41.10 9.34 31.49
C ASP A 57 -40.13 8.71 32.51
N GLY A 58 -39.18 7.88 32.02
CA GLY A 58 -38.26 7.08 32.84
C GLY A 58 -38.66 5.62 32.92
N THR A 59 -39.83 5.23 32.41
CA THR A 59 -40.30 3.84 32.43
C THR A 59 -39.73 3.09 31.20
N VAL A 60 -39.12 1.92 31.40
CA VAL A 60 -38.70 1.01 30.35
C VAL A 60 -39.83 0.10 29.94
N ILE A 61 -40.08 -0.04 28.66
CA ILE A 61 -41.07 -0.96 28.12
C ILE A 61 -40.45 -2.34 27.95
N ASN A 62 -41.02 -3.35 28.59
CA ASN A 62 -40.61 -4.76 28.45
C ASN A 62 -41.73 -5.54 27.78
N ILE A 63 -41.42 -6.15 26.64
CA ILE A 63 -42.32 -7.00 25.89
C ILE A 63 -41.94 -8.46 26.15
N ASP A 64 -42.52 -9.04 27.19
CA ASP A 64 -42.21 -10.39 27.70
C ASP A 64 -43.42 -11.33 27.45
N LYS A 65 -43.82 -11.52 26.23
CA LYS A 65 -44.96 -12.36 25.83
C LYS A 65 -44.52 -13.81 25.56
N THR A 66 -45.32 -14.77 25.98
CA THR A 66 -45.01 -16.20 25.77
C THR A 66 -45.49 -16.72 24.42
N GLN A 67 -46.33 -15.97 23.72
CA GLN A 67 -46.86 -16.24 22.40
C GLN A 67 -46.51 -15.11 21.44
N ASN A 68 -46.85 -15.30 20.17
CA ASN A 68 -46.71 -14.24 19.17
C ASN A 68 -47.51 -13.01 19.59
N PHE A 69 -46.95 -11.85 19.48
CA PHE A 69 -47.51 -10.61 19.93
C PHE A 69 -47.43 -9.53 18.86
N THR A 70 -48.54 -8.83 18.59
CA THR A 70 -48.59 -7.75 17.59
C THR A 70 -48.77 -6.39 18.26
N ILE A 71 -47.93 -5.43 17.90
CA ILE A 71 -48.05 -4.04 18.23
C ILE A 71 -48.47 -3.28 16.99
N ASN A 72 -49.69 -2.74 16.95
CA ASN A 72 -50.17 -1.87 15.88
C ASN A 72 -49.97 -0.40 16.30
N GLY A 73 -49.01 0.25 15.69
CA GLY A 73 -48.66 1.66 16.01
C GLY A 73 -49.72 2.67 15.55
N ASN A 74 -50.57 2.32 14.57
CA ASN A 74 -51.61 3.18 14.01
C ASN A 74 -51.08 4.56 13.56
N ASN A 75 -49.84 4.65 13.16
CA ASN A 75 -49.06 5.86 12.83
C ASN A 75 -48.80 6.79 14.03
N HIS A 76 -48.96 6.34 15.25
CA HIS A 76 -48.62 7.11 16.44
C HIS A 76 -47.08 7.20 16.63
N VAL A 77 -46.70 8.15 17.46
CA VAL A 77 -45.29 8.50 17.75
C VAL A 77 -44.91 8.05 19.14
N ILE A 78 -43.71 7.45 19.23
CA ILE A 78 -42.98 7.21 20.49
C ILE A 78 -41.76 8.13 20.51
N GLU A 79 -41.71 9.02 21.51
CA GLU A 79 -40.57 9.94 21.68
C GLU A 79 -39.79 9.60 22.95
N GLY A 80 -38.48 9.43 22.80
CA GLY A 80 -37.54 9.07 23.88
C GLY A 80 -36.40 10.08 24.01
N ILE A 81 -35.96 10.39 25.22
CA ILE A 81 -34.89 11.36 25.44
C ILE A 81 -33.94 10.85 26.54
N ASN A 82 -32.62 10.79 26.25
CA ASN A 82 -31.52 10.68 27.22
C ASN A 82 -31.63 9.57 28.30
N LYS A 83 -32.00 8.34 27.90
CA LYS A 83 -31.99 7.16 28.81
C LYS A 83 -31.53 5.92 28.05
N PRO A 84 -30.75 5.04 28.69
CA PRO A 84 -30.10 3.96 27.97
C PRO A 84 -31.07 2.93 27.37
N ASP A 85 -32.13 2.53 28.05
CA ASP A 85 -33.07 1.53 27.54
C ASP A 85 -34.50 2.07 27.52
N ILE A 86 -35.12 2.04 26.35
CA ILE A 86 -36.52 2.45 26.19
C ILE A 86 -37.45 1.29 25.88
N PHE A 87 -36.96 0.31 25.12
CA PHE A 87 -37.72 -0.88 24.75
C PHE A 87 -36.85 -2.16 24.82
N ASN A 88 -37.37 -3.21 25.47
CA ASN A 88 -36.78 -4.54 25.50
C ASN A 88 -37.76 -5.57 24.97
N PHE A 89 -37.39 -6.24 23.89
CA PHE A 89 -38.16 -7.35 23.31
C PHE A 89 -37.55 -8.67 23.79
N ASN A 90 -38.22 -9.29 24.82
CA ASN A 90 -37.74 -10.50 25.48
C ASN A 90 -38.72 -11.69 25.35
N SER A 91 -39.67 -11.61 24.44
CA SER A 91 -40.74 -12.60 24.25
C SER A 91 -40.18 -13.96 23.79
N THR A 92 -40.86 -15.04 24.14
CA THR A 92 -40.54 -16.36 23.56
C THR A 92 -41.19 -16.59 22.20
N GLY A 93 -42.26 -15.84 21.87
CA GLY A 93 -42.87 -15.78 20.55
C GLY A 93 -42.27 -14.68 19.66
N VAL A 94 -42.73 -14.61 18.42
CA VAL A 94 -42.36 -13.52 17.49
C VAL A 94 -43.14 -12.27 17.85
N VAL A 95 -42.46 -11.14 17.96
CA VAL A 95 -43.10 -9.83 18.10
C VAL A 95 -43.19 -9.14 16.75
N ILE A 96 -44.36 -8.63 16.38
CA ILE A 96 -44.61 -7.89 15.16
C ILE A 96 -44.95 -6.44 15.56
N VAL A 97 -44.24 -5.48 14.98
CA VAL A 97 -44.44 -4.05 15.20
C VAL A 97 -44.85 -3.43 13.87
N ASN A 98 -46.06 -2.89 13.79
CA ASN A 98 -46.62 -2.30 12.57
C ASN A 98 -46.83 -0.80 12.72
N ASP A 99 -46.60 -0.02 11.67
CA ASP A 99 -47.06 1.35 11.47
C ASP A 99 -46.76 2.29 12.66
N LEU A 100 -45.53 2.24 13.18
CA LEU A 100 -45.09 2.99 14.36
C LEU A 100 -43.95 3.98 13.99
N THR A 101 -43.91 5.11 14.67
CA THR A 101 -42.79 6.06 14.54
C THR A 101 -42.02 6.21 15.84
N PHE A 102 -40.72 5.88 15.86
CA PHE A 102 -39.80 6.32 16.91
C PHE A 102 -39.17 7.64 16.47
N LYS A 103 -39.33 8.68 17.29
CA LYS A 103 -38.89 10.06 16.96
C LYS A 103 -38.08 10.65 18.10
N ASN A 104 -37.02 11.37 17.78
CA ASN A 104 -36.16 12.04 18.75
C ASN A 104 -35.65 11.11 19.88
N CYS A 105 -35.44 9.84 19.55
CA CYS A 105 -34.92 8.84 20.50
C CYS A 105 -33.38 8.97 20.55
N VAL A 106 -32.91 10.03 21.22
CA VAL A 106 -31.49 10.39 21.33
C VAL A 106 -30.88 9.81 22.61
N ASN A 107 -29.69 9.28 22.54
CA ASN A 107 -29.00 8.58 23.64
C ASN A 107 -29.87 7.47 24.25
N THR A 108 -30.51 6.67 23.39
CA THR A 108 -31.45 5.62 23.82
C THR A 108 -31.14 4.29 23.16
N ARG A 109 -31.74 3.20 23.63
CA ARG A 109 -31.55 1.87 23.11
C ARG A 109 -32.85 1.05 23.04
N ILE A 110 -32.98 0.34 21.95
CA ILE A 110 -33.96 -0.73 21.74
C ILE A 110 -33.23 -2.07 21.75
N ASN A 111 -33.48 -2.92 22.73
CA ASN A 111 -32.90 -4.25 22.83
C ASN A 111 -33.82 -5.30 22.19
N VAL A 112 -33.28 -6.09 21.28
CA VAL A 112 -34.01 -7.15 20.59
C VAL A 112 -33.42 -8.51 20.96
N SER A 113 -33.90 -9.11 22.02
CA SER A 113 -33.54 -10.46 22.52
C SER A 113 -34.50 -11.55 22.08
N SER A 114 -35.60 -11.20 21.44
CA SER A 114 -36.56 -12.12 20.82
C SER A 114 -36.70 -11.85 19.32
N SER A 115 -37.25 -12.78 18.55
CA SER A 115 -37.49 -12.55 17.13
C SER A 115 -38.48 -11.41 16.92
N VAL A 116 -38.09 -10.37 16.17
CA VAL A 116 -38.94 -9.19 15.92
C VAL A 116 -39.07 -8.92 14.42
N VAL A 117 -40.29 -8.53 14.03
CA VAL A 117 -40.58 -8.04 12.67
C VAL A 117 -41.11 -6.62 12.76
N PHE A 118 -40.39 -5.66 12.20
CA PHE A 118 -40.81 -4.27 12.07
C PHE A 118 -41.41 -4.07 10.66
N ASN A 119 -42.65 -3.64 10.57
CA ASN A 119 -43.34 -3.35 9.30
C ASN A 119 -43.78 -1.86 9.27
N ASN A 120 -43.36 -1.14 8.24
CA ASN A 120 -43.69 0.26 8.04
C ASN A 120 -43.31 1.17 9.24
N VAL A 121 -42.22 0.83 9.92
CA VAL A 121 -41.75 1.59 11.10
C VAL A 121 -40.79 2.68 10.66
N LYS A 122 -40.94 3.87 11.27
CA LYS A 122 -40.04 5.01 11.03
C LYS A 122 -39.19 5.26 12.25
N PHE A 123 -37.91 5.49 12.03
CA PHE A 123 -36.92 5.94 13.03
C PHE A 123 -36.41 7.29 12.59
N ILE A 124 -36.76 8.35 13.30
CA ILE A 124 -36.50 9.75 12.91
C ILE A 124 -35.72 10.44 14.01
N ASN A 125 -34.56 11.02 13.70
CA ASN A 125 -33.65 11.67 14.64
C ASN A 125 -33.29 10.78 15.83
N CYS A 126 -32.92 9.51 15.56
CA CYS A 126 -32.62 8.55 16.61
C CYS A 126 -31.10 8.30 16.69
N SER A 127 -30.56 8.13 17.90
CA SER A 127 -29.17 7.80 18.14
C SER A 127 -28.96 6.92 19.37
N GLY A 128 -27.86 6.17 19.38
CA GLY A 128 -27.40 5.44 20.56
C GLY A 128 -26.78 6.37 21.62
N ASN A 129 -26.40 5.82 22.76
CA ASN A 129 -25.77 6.57 23.84
C ASN A 129 -24.25 6.64 23.67
N ASN A 130 -23.68 7.83 23.68
CA ASN A 130 -22.24 8.08 23.52
C ASN A 130 -21.52 8.53 24.81
N GLU A 131 -22.22 8.59 25.96
CA GLU A 131 -21.67 9.23 27.16
C GLU A 131 -20.68 8.37 27.98
N ASP A 132 -20.65 7.05 27.80
CA ASP A 132 -19.78 6.14 28.58
C ASP A 132 -18.83 5.36 27.65
N MET A 133 -17.67 5.92 27.34
CA MET A 133 -16.69 5.34 26.43
C MET A 133 -15.58 4.59 27.14
N GLU A 134 -15.87 3.50 27.83
CA GLU A 134 -14.86 2.46 28.08
C GLU A 134 -14.83 1.50 26.88
N LEU A 135 -13.64 1.21 26.38
CA LEU A 135 -13.38 0.41 25.14
C LEU A 135 -14.10 -0.97 25.14
N GLU A 136 -14.42 -1.52 26.28
CA GLU A 136 -15.12 -2.81 26.42
C GLU A 136 -16.66 -2.70 26.28
N SER A 137 -17.23 -1.48 26.35
CA SER A 137 -18.68 -1.22 26.32
C SER A 137 -19.23 -0.61 25.02
N LEU A 138 -18.39 -0.37 24.01
CA LEU A 138 -18.78 0.31 22.75
C LEU A 138 -19.96 -0.34 22.00
N GLU A 139 -20.22 -1.63 22.24
CA GLU A 139 -21.36 -2.32 21.63
C GLU A 139 -22.66 -2.11 22.37
N ALA A 140 -22.57 -1.75 23.64
CA ALA A 140 -23.75 -1.50 24.47
C ALA A 140 -24.45 -0.19 24.16
N ASN A 141 -23.79 0.71 23.42
CA ASN A 141 -24.25 2.09 23.20
C ASN A 141 -25.00 2.30 21.87
N ARG A 142 -25.54 1.24 21.26
CA ARG A 142 -26.28 1.27 19.99
C ARG A 142 -27.75 1.62 20.20
N PHE A 143 -28.35 2.33 19.25
CA PHE A 143 -29.79 2.61 19.30
C PHE A 143 -30.62 1.32 19.14
N ILE A 144 -30.29 0.45 18.16
CA ILE A 144 -30.90 -0.87 18.02
C ILE A 144 -29.84 -1.95 18.18
N LEU A 145 -29.99 -2.79 19.19
CA LEU A 145 -29.07 -3.89 19.50
C LEU A 145 -29.82 -5.21 19.40
N THR A 146 -29.41 -6.09 18.48
CA THR A 146 -30.14 -7.33 18.21
C THR A 146 -29.36 -8.57 18.57
N PHE A 147 -29.97 -9.45 19.37
CA PHE A 147 -29.46 -10.77 19.74
C PHE A 147 -30.36 -11.92 19.23
N ALA A 148 -31.42 -11.57 18.48
CA ALA A 148 -32.34 -12.54 17.88
C ALA A 148 -32.69 -12.14 16.44
N ASN A 149 -33.28 -13.06 15.69
CA ASN A 149 -33.64 -12.82 14.29
C ASN A 149 -34.51 -11.57 14.17
N THR A 150 -34.10 -10.65 13.33
CA THR A 150 -34.79 -9.39 13.16
C THR A 150 -35.09 -9.12 11.69
N THR A 151 -36.32 -8.72 11.39
CA THR A 151 -36.72 -8.36 10.03
C THR A 151 -37.28 -6.94 10.02
N PHE A 152 -36.84 -6.13 9.07
CA PHE A 152 -37.38 -4.81 8.79
C PHE A 152 -38.01 -4.82 7.39
N ASN A 153 -39.27 -4.45 7.29
CA ASN A 153 -40.02 -4.34 6.04
C ASN A 153 -40.59 -2.92 5.88
N ASN A 154 -40.27 -2.28 4.75
CA ASN A 154 -40.74 -0.95 4.40
C ASN A 154 -40.48 0.11 5.49
N CYS A 155 -39.36 0.02 6.18
CA CYS A 155 -38.99 0.95 7.26
C CYS A 155 -38.19 2.14 6.72
N ILE A 156 -38.14 3.20 7.50
CA ILE A 156 -37.38 4.41 7.19
C ILE A 156 -36.48 4.75 8.40
N PHE A 157 -35.22 4.98 8.14
CA PHE A 157 -34.28 5.59 9.05
C PHE A 157 -33.92 6.98 8.51
N GLU A 158 -34.31 8.05 9.20
CA GLU A 158 -34.13 9.42 8.75
C GLU A 158 -33.40 10.26 9.79
N ASN A 159 -32.33 10.94 9.40
CA ASN A 159 -31.48 11.75 10.27
C ASN A 159 -31.00 11.00 11.52
N CYS A 160 -30.80 9.71 11.44
CA CYS A 160 -30.26 8.92 12.53
C CYS A 160 -28.73 9.07 12.58
N SER A 161 -28.20 9.18 13.80
CA SER A 161 -26.76 9.36 13.99
C SER A 161 -26.17 8.34 14.96
N ASP A 162 -24.83 8.32 15.04
CA ASP A 162 -24.06 7.61 16.05
C ASP A 162 -24.43 6.12 16.19
N THR A 163 -23.67 5.28 15.52
CA THR A 163 -23.74 3.82 15.61
C THR A 163 -25.13 3.24 15.86
N THR A 164 -26.01 3.43 14.89
CA THR A 164 -27.46 3.26 15.12
C THR A 164 -27.85 1.78 15.30
N ILE A 165 -27.22 0.84 14.56
CA ILE A 165 -27.67 -0.56 14.59
C ILE A 165 -26.51 -1.54 14.74
N ALA A 166 -26.63 -2.51 15.66
CA ALA A 166 -25.69 -3.63 15.78
C ALA A 166 -26.41 -4.98 15.76
N PHE A 167 -25.91 -5.90 14.92
CA PHE A 167 -26.48 -7.24 14.71
C PHE A 167 -25.58 -8.33 15.27
N HIS A 168 -26.03 -9.00 16.33
CA HIS A 168 -25.45 -10.24 16.86
C HIS A 168 -26.24 -11.49 16.46
N ALA A 169 -27.33 -11.32 15.73
CA ALA A 169 -28.14 -12.38 15.17
C ALA A 169 -28.55 -12.05 13.74
N PRO A 170 -28.96 -13.06 12.92
CA PRO A 170 -29.34 -12.83 11.54
C PRO A 170 -30.41 -11.78 11.37
N ALA A 171 -30.26 -10.92 10.36
CA ALA A 171 -31.22 -9.89 10.08
C ALA A 171 -31.50 -9.72 8.59
N VAL A 172 -32.71 -9.25 8.27
CA VAL A 172 -33.17 -9.00 6.90
C VAL A 172 -33.80 -7.61 6.84
N PHE A 173 -33.37 -6.83 5.86
CA PHE A 173 -33.91 -5.53 5.50
C PHE A 173 -34.55 -5.61 4.12
N ASN A 174 -35.86 -5.39 4.05
CA ASN A 174 -36.61 -5.42 2.83
C ASN A 174 -37.25 -4.04 2.55
N ASN A 175 -36.85 -3.38 1.49
CA ASN A 175 -37.39 -2.09 1.07
C ASN A 175 -37.24 -1.00 2.15
N ILE A 176 -36.01 -0.72 2.52
CA ILE A 176 -35.68 0.22 3.59
C ILE A 176 -35.02 1.47 3.01
N ASP A 177 -35.41 2.63 3.53
CA ASP A 177 -34.78 3.89 3.25
C ASP A 177 -33.90 4.34 4.43
N PHE A 178 -32.62 4.59 4.16
CA PHE A 178 -31.71 5.29 5.05
C PHE A 178 -31.46 6.69 4.49
N ILE A 179 -31.99 7.71 5.13
CA ILE A 179 -31.97 9.08 4.61
C ILE A 179 -31.18 9.96 5.58
N ASN A 180 -30.11 10.58 5.08
CA ASN A 180 -29.27 11.51 5.83
C ASN A 180 -28.78 10.93 7.17
N CYS A 181 -28.48 9.63 7.19
CA CYS A 181 -27.93 8.94 8.35
C CYS A 181 -26.42 9.12 8.40
N SER A 182 -25.86 9.32 9.60
CA SER A 182 -24.44 9.53 9.80
C SER A 182 -23.97 8.87 11.10
N SER A 183 -22.67 8.69 11.25
CA SER A 183 -22.05 8.54 12.56
C SER A 183 -21.06 9.69 12.75
N HIS A 184 -21.20 10.43 13.83
CA HIS A 184 -20.35 11.56 14.16
C HIS A 184 -19.56 11.27 15.42
N TYR A 185 -18.28 11.61 15.42
CA TYR A 185 -17.43 11.56 16.61
C TYR A 185 -16.72 12.91 16.75
N GLU A 186 -16.92 13.57 17.88
CA GLU A 186 -16.17 14.77 18.23
C GLU A 186 -14.82 14.38 18.84
N ASP A 187 -13.74 14.83 18.20
CA ASP A 187 -12.34 14.87 18.63
C ASP A 187 -11.49 13.58 18.68
N GLY A 188 -10.68 13.42 17.71
CA GLY A 188 -9.20 13.63 17.54
C GLY A 188 -8.30 12.46 17.74
N GLU A 189 -8.38 11.47 18.61
CA GLU A 189 -7.26 10.56 18.89
C GLU A 189 -7.47 9.05 18.67
N TYR A 190 -8.68 8.58 18.42
CA TYR A 190 -8.93 7.12 18.34
C TYR A 190 -9.52 6.60 17.02
N ASN A 191 -9.33 7.30 15.92
CA ASN A 191 -9.83 6.89 14.60
C ASN A 191 -9.05 5.70 13.99
N ILE A 192 -8.02 5.18 14.67
CA ILE A 192 -7.13 4.12 14.18
C ILE A 192 -7.81 2.74 14.15
N LEU A 193 -8.92 2.54 14.87
CA LEU A 193 -9.59 1.25 14.98
C LEU A 193 -10.92 1.14 14.20
N GLY A 194 -11.30 2.14 13.39
CA GLY A 194 -12.50 2.05 12.54
C GLY A 194 -13.81 1.93 13.33
N LEU A 195 -13.93 2.62 14.47
CA LEU A 195 -15.07 2.48 15.38
C LEU A 195 -16.30 3.31 14.97
N ASN A 196 -16.16 4.22 14.03
CA ASN A 196 -17.25 5.07 13.55
C ASN A 196 -18.00 4.43 12.38
N HIS A 197 -19.05 3.68 12.67
CA HIS A 197 -19.92 3.08 11.66
C HIS A 197 -21.39 3.17 12.07
N PHE A 198 -22.25 3.35 11.09
CA PHE A 198 -23.69 3.45 11.29
C PHE A 198 -24.33 2.08 11.56
N ILE A 199 -23.95 1.05 10.79
CA ILE A 199 -24.43 -0.32 10.93
C ILE A 199 -23.24 -1.25 11.22
N SER A 200 -23.31 -2.00 12.33
CA SER A 200 -22.36 -3.03 12.72
C SER A 200 -22.95 -4.43 12.51
N ILE A 201 -22.26 -5.26 11.74
CA ILE A 201 -22.72 -6.60 11.36
C ILE A 201 -21.81 -7.65 12.00
N LYS A 202 -22.32 -8.32 13.02
CA LYS A 202 -21.71 -9.46 13.71
C LYS A 202 -22.59 -10.71 13.58
N SER A 203 -23.28 -10.85 12.46
CA SER A 203 -24.10 -12.00 12.07
C SER A 203 -24.32 -11.95 10.56
N ASN A 204 -25.04 -12.93 9.99
CA ASN A 204 -25.40 -12.86 8.60
C ASN A 204 -26.56 -11.89 8.36
N VAL A 205 -26.37 -10.89 7.50
CA VAL A 205 -27.35 -9.85 7.22
C VAL A 205 -27.65 -9.77 5.73
N THR A 206 -28.89 -9.52 5.39
CA THR A 206 -29.34 -9.29 4.00
C THR A 206 -30.03 -7.94 3.88
N PHE A 207 -29.59 -7.13 2.90
CA PHE A 207 -30.29 -5.95 2.42
C PHE A 207 -30.91 -6.25 1.04
N ASP A 208 -32.22 -6.12 0.91
CA ASP A 208 -32.92 -6.24 -0.38
C ASP A 208 -33.78 -5.00 -0.63
N LYS A 209 -33.62 -4.38 -1.79
CA LYS A 209 -34.31 -3.16 -2.21
C LYS A 209 -34.12 -1.98 -1.27
N CYS A 210 -32.95 -1.88 -0.63
CA CYS A 210 -32.63 -0.79 0.28
C CYS A 210 -32.06 0.42 -0.47
N ARG A 211 -32.36 1.61 0.05
CA ARG A 211 -31.85 2.89 -0.48
C ARG A 211 -31.09 3.62 0.60
N PHE A 212 -29.84 3.94 0.32
CA PHE A 212 -28.96 4.67 1.22
C PHE A 212 -28.65 6.03 0.60
N PHE A 213 -29.31 7.09 1.14
CA PHE A 213 -29.02 8.49 0.83
C PHE A 213 -28.19 9.07 1.98
N MET A 214 -26.88 9.07 1.82
CA MET A 214 -25.94 9.29 2.91
C MET A 214 -25.64 10.77 3.14
N ALA A 215 -25.39 11.12 4.39
CA ALA A 215 -24.81 12.40 4.76
C ALA A 215 -23.30 12.44 4.49
N LYS A 216 -22.72 13.65 4.44
CA LYS A 216 -21.27 13.82 4.45
C LYS A 216 -20.75 13.64 5.88
N GLY A 217 -19.70 12.84 6.07
CA GLY A 217 -19.10 12.63 7.39
C GLY A 217 -17.89 11.71 7.36
N ASP A 218 -17.07 11.80 8.37
CA ASP A 218 -15.85 10.97 8.52
C ASP A 218 -16.21 9.63 9.17
N TYR A 219 -16.87 8.73 8.45
CA TYR A 219 -17.34 7.47 9.01
C TYR A 219 -17.40 6.33 7.97
N ILE A 220 -17.58 5.10 8.45
CA ILE A 220 -17.86 3.90 7.65
C ILE A 220 -19.34 3.56 7.84
N PRO A 221 -20.20 3.70 6.82
CA PRO A 221 -21.63 3.41 6.98
C PRO A 221 -21.92 1.97 7.43
N ILE A 222 -21.27 0.98 6.80
CA ILE A 222 -21.53 -0.43 7.07
C ILE A 222 -20.22 -1.15 7.36
N LEU A 223 -20.07 -1.64 8.58
CA LEU A 223 -18.97 -2.51 8.99
C LEU A 223 -19.44 -3.96 9.07
N VAL A 224 -18.77 -4.85 8.34
CA VAL A 224 -18.98 -6.30 8.44
C VAL A 224 -17.78 -6.90 9.16
N ASP A 225 -18.04 -7.49 10.31
CA ASP A 225 -17.00 -8.03 11.17
C ASP A 225 -16.67 -9.51 10.82
N GLU A 226 -15.61 -10.01 11.40
CA GLU A 226 -15.03 -11.32 11.10
C GLU A 226 -16.06 -12.46 11.08
N LYS A 227 -15.92 -13.37 10.08
CA LYS A 227 -16.68 -14.64 9.92
C LYS A 227 -18.13 -14.51 9.40
N TYR A 228 -18.65 -13.31 9.26
CA TYR A 228 -20.05 -13.13 8.85
C TYR A 228 -20.18 -12.77 7.38
N ASN A 229 -21.40 -12.88 6.85
CA ASN A 229 -21.70 -12.56 5.47
C ASN A 229 -22.69 -11.41 5.39
N LEU A 230 -22.39 -10.47 4.51
CA LEU A 230 -23.33 -9.45 4.07
C LEU A 230 -23.79 -9.76 2.64
N VAL A 231 -25.09 -9.81 2.45
CA VAL A 231 -25.72 -9.95 1.13
C VAL A 231 -26.50 -8.68 0.82
N ILE A 232 -26.21 -8.05 -0.31
CA ILE A 232 -26.89 -6.84 -0.78
C ILE A 232 -27.51 -7.11 -2.15
N LYS A 233 -28.80 -6.87 -2.27
CA LYS A 233 -29.54 -7.08 -3.52
C LYS A 233 -30.40 -5.88 -3.86
N ASN A 234 -30.49 -5.60 -5.17
CA ASN A 234 -31.45 -4.64 -5.73
C ASN A 234 -31.42 -3.26 -5.03
N SER A 235 -30.25 -2.86 -4.52
CA SER A 235 -30.12 -1.72 -3.60
C SER A 235 -29.41 -0.53 -4.25
N LEU A 236 -29.70 0.66 -3.75
CA LEU A 236 -29.11 1.93 -4.21
C LEU A 236 -28.35 2.60 -3.07
N PHE A 237 -27.12 2.94 -3.36
CA PHE A 237 -26.27 3.76 -2.48
C PHE A 237 -25.95 5.06 -3.21
N GLU A 238 -26.28 6.19 -2.64
CA GLU A 238 -26.18 7.47 -3.33
C GLU A 238 -25.76 8.61 -2.41
N ASN A 239 -24.85 9.44 -2.92
CA ASN A 239 -24.30 10.62 -2.28
C ASN A 239 -23.66 10.35 -0.92
N GLY A 240 -22.37 10.60 -0.79
CA GLY A 240 -21.66 10.39 0.47
C GLY A 240 -20.19 10.76 0.40
N SER A 241 -19.62 10.98 1.58
CA SER A 241 -18.18 11.14 1.76
C SER A 241 -17.76 10.31 2.96
N PHE A 242 -16.73 9.47 2.81
CA PHE A 242 -16.36 8.47 3.79
C PHE A 242 -14.85 8.44 4.02
N THR A 243 -14.40 7.88 5.14
CA THR A 243 -12.97 7.68 5.40
C THR A 243 -12.45 6.37 4.81
N SER A 244 -13.20 5.27 4.91
CA SER A 244 -12.73 3.94 4.47
C SER A 244 -13.71 3.19 3.58
N GLY A 245 -14.57 3.91 2.87
CA GLY A 245 -15.59 3.36 1.99
C GLY A 245 -16.96 3.23 2.63
N CYS A 246 -17.98 3.05 1.77
CA CYS A 246 -19.36 2.86 2.22
C CYS A 246 -19.54 1.52 2.94
N ILE A 247 -18.88 0.46 2.45
CA ILE A 247 -18.88 -0.88 3.05
C ILE A 247 -17.45 -1.26 3.37
N TYR A 248 -17.17 -1.51 4.63
CA TYR A 248 -15.92 -2.10 5.08
C TYR A 248 -16.16 -3.53 5.57
N ALA A 249 -15.71 -4.51 4.82
CA ALA A 249 -15.82 -5.92 5.16
C ALA A 249 -14.44 -6.44 5.56
N ASN A 250 -14.26 -6.72 6.87
CA ASN A 250 -13.00 -7.19 7.42
C ASN A 250 -13.10 -8.68 7.77
N ARG A 251 -12.34 -9.54 7.07
CA ARG A 251 -12.35 -10.99 7.24
C ARG A 251 -13.78 -11.57 7.16
N ALA A 252 -14.53 -11.13 6.17
CA ALA A 252 -15.96 -11.40 6.02
C ALA A 252 -16.28 -11.86 4.60
N GLY A 253 -17.48 -12.39 4.38
CA GLY A 253 -18.02 -12.65 3.06
C GLY A 253 -18.89 -11.49 2.57
N LEU A 254 -18.82 -11.14 1.28
CA LEU A 254 -19.59 -10.08 0.68
C LEU A 254 -20.18 -10.51 -0.67
N ILE A 255 -21.51 -10.46 -0.78
CA ILE A 255 -22.24 -10.75 -2.00
C ILE A 255 -23.10 -9.54 -2.35
N ILE A 256 -22.89 -8.97 -3.54
CA ILE A 256 -23.65 -7.81 -4.02
C ILE A 256 -24.24 -8.13 -5.39
N GLU A 257 -25.53 -7.95 -5.55
CA GLU A 257 -26.23 -8.22 -6.78
C GLU A 257 -27.19 -7.08 -7.15
N ASN A 258 -27.27 -6.76 -8.44
CA ASN A 258 -28.23 -5.81 -9.02
C ASN A 258 -28.27 -4.44 -8.30
N SER A 259 -27.11 -3.93 -7.84
CA SER A 259 -27.06 -2.75 -6.98
C SER A 259 -26.30 -1.60 -7.66
N ILE A 260 -26.57 -0.39 -7.21
CA ILE A 260 -25.98 0.84 -7.78
C ILE A 260 -25.28 1.61 -6.66
N PHE A 261 -24.03 2.02 -6.93
CA PHE A 261 -23.25 2.92 -6.11
C PHE A 261 -22.96 4.19 -6.92
N ASN A 262 -23.42 5.34 -6.45
CA ASN A 262 -23.39 6.57 -7.23
C ASN A 262 -22.99 7.78 -6.39
N ASN A 263 -22.03 8.55 -6.91
CA ASN A 263 -21.70 9.88 -6.41
C ASN A 263 -21.11 9.90 -5.00
N PHE A 264 -20.00 9.16 -4.81
CA PHE A 264 -19.25 9.09 -3.54
C PHE A 264 -17.84 9.63 -3.67
N ASN A 265 -17.28 10.08 -2.55
CA ASN A 265 -15.84 10.27 -2.37
C ASN A 265 -15.38 9.66 -1.04
N SER A 266 -14.10 9.29 -0.97
CA SER A 266 -13.51 8.66 0.21
C SER A 266 -12.00 8.90 0.25
N THR A 267 -11.41 8.84 1.44
CA THR A 267 -9.96 8.91 1.59
C THR A 267 -9.25 7.57 1.30
N MET A 268 -9.99 6.44 1.28
CA MET A 268 -9.46 5.12 0.88
C MET A 268 -10.28 4.56 -0.29
N ALA A 269 -10.81 3.35 -0.22
CA ALA A 269 -11.72 2.84 -1.25
C ALA A 269 -13.11 3.48 -1.13
N THR A 270 -13.74 3.83 -2.24
CA THR A 270 -14.95 4.66 -2.18
C THR A 270 -16.21 3.90 -1.84
N ALA A 271 -16.53 2.84 -2.56
CA ALA A 271 -17.74 2.07 -2.30
C ALA A 271 -17.45 0.87 -1.41
N ILE A 272 -16.43 0.08 -1.72
CA ILE A 272 -16.16 -1.19 -1.06
C ILE A 272 -14.68 -1.28 -0.68
N ASN A 273 -14.41 -1.40 0.60
CA ASN A 273 -13.12 -1.79 1.14
C ASN A 273 -13.26 -3.22 1.67
N TYR A 274 -12.70 -4.17 0.95
CA TYR A 274 -12.88 -5.58 1.20
C TYR A 274 -11.59 -6.27 1.61
N LYS A 275 -11.66 -7.00 2.71
CA LYS A 275 -10.62 -7.92 3.19
C LYS A 275 -11.32 -9.21 3.58
N GLY A 276 -11.20 -10.28 2.79
CA GLY A 276 -11.95 -11.49 3.12
C GLY A 276 -11.71 -12.66 2.19
N TRP A 277 -12.60 -13.66 2.26
CA TRP A 277 -12.43 -14.96 1.59
C TRP A 277 -13.52 -15.31 0.57
N ASN A 278 -14.63 -14.57 0.54
CA ASN A 278 -15.74 -14.81 -0.40
C ASN A 278 -16.27 -13.48 -0.93
N PHE A 279 -15.93 -13.15 -2.17
CA PHE A 279 -16.34 -11.92 -2.81
C PHE A 279 -17.08 -12.22 -4.11
N THR A 280 -18.34 -11.81 -4.17
CA THR A 280 -19.15 -11.92 -5.37
C THR A 280 -19.89 -10.62 -5.64
N LEU A 281 -19.68 -10.07 -6.83
CA LEU A 281 -20.33 -8.85 -7.29
C LEU A 281 -20.93 -9.10 -8.67
N ARG A 282 -22.25 -8.94 -8.82
CA ARG A 282 -22.96 -9.18 -10.07
C ARG A 282 -23.91 -8.06 -10.44
N ASN A 283 -24.04 -7.84 -11.75
CA ASN A 283 -25.06 -6.97 -12.35
C ASN A 283 -25.14 -5.60 -11.71
N SER A 284 -24.02 -5.05 -11.25
CA SER A 284 -23.99 -3.85 -10.42
C SER A 284 -23.26 -2.71 -11.11
N LYS A 285 -23.54 -1.47 -10.68
CA LYS A 285 -23.06 -0.28 -11.34
C LYS A 285 -22.40 0.69 -10.35
N PHE A 286 -21.24 1.19 -10.72
CA PHE A 286 -20.42 2.14 -9.95
C PHE A 286 -20.19 3.38 -10.79
N VAL A 287 -20.66 4.55 -10.30
CA VAL A 287 -20.68 5.77 -11.12
C VAL A 287 -20.25 6.97 -10.28
N ASN A 288 -19.37 7.81 -10.85
CA ASN A 288 -18.92 9.06 -10.21
C ASN A 288 -18.34 8.84 -8.82
N LEU A 289 -17.41 7.93 -8.69
CA LEU A 289 -16.75 7.62 -7.43
C LEU A 289 -15.31 8.14 -7.45
N SER A 290 -14.87 8.70 -6.33
CA SER A 290 -13.49 9.18 -6.21
C SER A 290 -12.86 8.81 -4.86
N SER A 291 -11.60 8.38 -4.90
CA SER A 291 -10.80 8.01 -3.73
C SER A 291 -9.50 8.80 -3.71
N ASP A 292 -9.10 9.28 -2.53
CA ASP A 292 -7.76 9.83 -2.34
C ASP A 292 -6.71 8.73 -2.16
N GLY A 293 -7.13 7.50 -1.86
CA GLY A 293 -6.29 6.30 -1.81
C GLY A 293 -6.32 5.48 -3.09
N SER A 294 -6.28 4.15 -2.97
CA SER A 294 -6.35 3.18 -4.07
C SER A 294 -7.72 2.53 -4.17
N GLY A 295 -8.13 2.15 -5.39
CA GLY A 295 -9.44 1.57 -5.67
C GLY A 295 -10.55 2.61 -5.67
N GLY A 296 -10.70 3.36 -6.76
CA GLY A 296 -11.72 4.41 -6.88
C GLY A 296 -13.15 3.95 -6.60
N ALA A 297 -13.47 2.70 -6.86
CA ALA A 297 -14.72 2.06 -6.43
C ALA A 297 -14.48 0.94 -5.42
N ILE A 298 -13.53 0.06 -5.69
CA ILE A 298 -13.32 -1.18 -4.93
C ILE A 298 -11.85 -1.38 -4.60
N LEU A 299 -11.54 -1.57 -3.33
CA LEU A 299 -10.26 -2.06 -2.85
C LEU A 299 -10.44 -3.50 -2.34
N ILE A 300 -9.69 -4.44 -2.89
CA ILE A 300 -9.69 -5.84 -2.47
C ILE A 300 -8.31 -6.18 -1.90
N LYS A 301 -8.27 -6.57 -0.63
CA LYS A 301 -7.06 -7.08 0.03
C LYS A 301 -7.25 -8.53 0.42
N TYR A 302 -6.32 -9.38 0.06
CA TYR A 302 -6.34 -10.80 0.43
C TYR A 302 -5.37 -11.08 1.58
N PHE A 303 -5.84 -11.72 2.63
CA PHE A 303 -5.04 -12.17 3.75
C PHE A 303 -5.17 -13.68 3.92
N PRO A 304 -4.19 -14.48 3.47
CA PRO A 304 -4.29 -15.95 3.51
C PRO A 304 -4.18 -16.56 4.91
N ASN A 305 -3.69 -15.84 5.91
CA ASN A 305 -3.22 -16.40 7.19
C ASN A 305 -4.15 -16.20 8.39
N LEU A 306 -5.41 -15.82 8.16
CA LEU A 306 -6.34 -15.58 9.26
C LEU A 306 -7.31 -16.74 9.42
N ILE A 307 -6.76 -17.91 9.72
CA ILE A 307 -7.55 -19.08 10.13
C ILE A 307 -7.35 -19.22 11.63
N SER A 308 -8.42 -19.00 12.38
CA SER A 308 -8.44 -19.49 13.76
C SER A 308 -8.31 -21.01 13.74
N ASN A 309 -7.69 -21.61 14.76
CA ASN A 309 -7.39 -23.04 14.83
C ASN A 309 -8.60 -23.99 14.68
N ASP A 310 -9.82 -23.47 14.59
CA ASP A 310 -11.05 -24.27 14.66
C ASP A 310 -11.82 -24.51 13.36
N THR A 311 -11.54 -23.79 12.25
CA THR A 311 -12.20 -24.09 10.97
C THR A 311 -11.30 -23.71 9.81
N LYS A 312 -10.87 -24.69 9.04
CA LYS A 312 -10.28 -24.50 7.71
C LYS A 312 -11.34 -24.00 6.72
N ILE A 313 -11.66 -22.72 6.75
CA ILE A 313 -12.35 -22.08 5.66
C ILE A 313 -11.30 -21.73 4.61
N LEU A 314 -11.02 -22.64 3.72
CA LEU A 314 -10.25 -22.38 2.54
C LEU A 314 -11.21 -21.80 1.51
N PRO A 315 -11.01 -20.58 0.99
CA PRO A 315 -11.74 -20.14 -0.18
C PRO A 315 -11.30 -21.01 -1.35
N ASN A 316 -12.16 -21.90 -1.77
CA ASN A 316 -11.95 -22.69 -2.99
C ASN A 316 -12.49 -21.97 -4.24
N ASP A 317 -13.32 -20.95 -4.03
CA ASP A 317 -13.97 -20.24 -5.12
C ASP A 317 -13.22 -18.95 -5.49
N PRO A 318 -13.04 -18.67 -6.78
CA PRO A 318 -12.50 -17.40 -7.24
C PRO A 318 -13.36 -16.22 -6.79
N PHE A 319 -12.76 -15.10 -6.51
CA PHE A 319 -13.51 -13.85 -6.41
C PHE A 319 -14.15 -13.55 -7.76
N LEU A 320 -15.38 -13.10 -7.75
CA LEU A 320 -16.15 -12.90 -8.97
C LEU A 320 -16.71 -11.47 -9.06
N ILE A 321 -16.42 -10.81 -10.17
CA ILE A 321 -17.07 -9.58 -10.61
C ILE A 321 -17.64 -9.84 -12.01
N GLU A 322 -18.94 -9.85 -12.14
CA GLU A 322 -19.64 -10.26 -13.35
C GLU A 322 -20.73 -9.27 -13.76
N ASN A 323 -20.80 -8.94 -15.04
CA ASN A 323 -21.79 -8.04 -15.62
C ASN A 323 -21.84 -6.65 -14.93
N CYS A 324 -20.68 -6.13 -14.54
CA CYS A 324 -20.58 -4.88 -13.79
C CYS A 324 -20.11 -3.73 -14.65
N VAL A 325 -20.53 -2.52 -14.28
CA VAL A 325 -20.20 -1.30 -15.02
C VAL A 325 -19.59 -0.27 -14.10
N PHE A 326 -18.41 0.22 -14.48
CA PHE A 326 -17.67 1.27 -13.77
C PHE A 326 -17.52 2.49 -14.68
N ILE A 327 -18.05 3.62 -14.27
CA ILE A 327 -18.05 4.86 -15.07
C ILE A 327 -17.59 6.04 -14.23
N ASN A 328 -16.58 6.77 -14.73
CA ASN A 328 -16.05 7.96 -14.10
C ASN A 328 -15.67 7.70 -12.63
N THR A 329 -14.93 6.61 -12.41
CA THR A 329 -14.35 6.28 -11.11
C THR A 329 -12.89 6.69 -11.07
N SER A 330 -12.43 7.22 -9.94
CA SER A 330 -11.06 7.72 -9.85
C SER A 330 -10.40 7.42 -8.50
N ALA A 331 -9.08 7.23 -8.54
CA ALA A 331 -8.21 7.09 -7.39
C ALA A 331 -6.98 7.97 -7.54
N ILE A 332 -6.49 8.58 -6.46
CA ILE A 332 -5.18 9.24 -6.48
C ILE A 332 -4.08 8.18 -6.51
N GLY A 333 -4.26 7.06 -5.81
CA GLY A 333 -3.36 5.92 -5.85
C GLY A 333 -3.54 5.04 -7.09
N ASP A 334 -3.72 3.75 -6.88
CA ASP A 334 -3.77 2.71 -7.88
C ASP A 334 -5.20 2.25 -8.16
N GLY A 335 -5.49 1.87 -9.43
CA GLY A 335 -6.78 1.32 -9.83
C GLY A 335 -7.95 2.30 -9.74
N GLY A 336 -8.21 3.05 -10.81
CA GLY A 336 -9.29 4.05 -10.84
C GLY A 336 -10.68 3.48 -10.60
N ALA A 337 -10.91 2.21 -10.88
CA ALA A 337 -12.11 1.47 -10.49
C ALA A 337 -11.79 0.42 -9.44
N ILE A 338 -10.85 -0.47 -9.71
CA ILE A 338 -10.55 -1.63 -8.86
C ILE A 338 -9.05 -1.67 -8.56
N HIS A 339 -8.71 -1.78 -7.30
CA HIS A 339 -7.36 -2.11 -6.85
C HIS A 339 -7.36 -3.45 -6.11
N LEU A 340 -6.49 -4.35 -6.57
CA LEU A 340 -6.24 -5.63 -5.90
C LEU A 340 -4.88 -5.60 -5.23
N ASP A 341 -4.86 -5.80 -3.94
CA ASP A 341 -3.66 -6.03 -3.16
C ASP A 341 -3.68 -7.47 -2.63
N MET A 342 -3.14 -8.36 -3.45
CA MET A 342 -3.02 -9.78 -3.13
C MET A 342 -1.70 -10.02 -2.41
N ASP A 343 -1.58 -9.67 -1.14
CA ASP A 343 -0.33 -9.78 -0.39
C ASP A 343 0.33 -11.15 -0.59
N SER A 344 1.53 -11.11 -1.14
CA SER A 344 2.32 -12.26 -1.55
C SER A 344 3.01 -12.99 -0.39
N GLY A 345 2.69 -12.64 0.85
CA GLY A 345 3.31 -13.23 2.04
C GLY A 345 3.17 -14.75 2.13
N SER A 346 2.19 -15.35 1.46
CA SER A 346 2.07 -16.79 1.33
C SER A 346 2.20 -17.23 -0.12
N ARG A 347 3.39 -17.62 -0.53
CA ARG A 347 3.72 -18.08 -1.90
C ARG A 347 2.92 -19.33 -2.36
N ASN A 348 2.10 -19.94 -1.51
CA ASN A 348 1.46 -21.23 -1.77
C ASN A 348 -0.05 -21.20 -1.98
N LYS A 349 -0.74 -20.05 -1.86
CA LYS A 349 -2.18 -19.96 -2.17
C LYS A 349 -2.49 -18.62 -2.83
N ILE A 350 -2.56 -18.66 -4.14
CA ILE A 350 -2.83 -17.48 -4.97
C ILE A 350 -4.33 -17.43 -5.19
N GLN A 351 -4.98 -16.37 -4.71
CA GLN A 351 -6.40 -16.12 -4.97
C GLN A 351 -6.59 -15.73 -6.43
N THR A 352 -7.67 -16.19 -7.01
CA THR A 352 -8.09 -15.85 -8.38
C THR A 352 -9.21 -14.82 -8.34
N LEU A 353 -9.11 -13.78 -9.17
CA LEU A 353 -10.21 -12.88 -9.48
C LEU A 353 -10.66 -13.10 -10.91
N ASN A 354 -11.96 -13.30 -11.10
CA ASN A 354 -12.60 -13.33 -12.41
C ASN A 354 -13.37 -12.02 -12.65
N LEU A 355 -13.00 -11.27 -13.67
CA LEU A 355 -13.72 -10.12 -14.21
C LEU A 355 -14.39 -10.54 -15.50
N ILE A 356 -15.71 -10.76 -15.49
CA ILE A 356 -16.45 -11.32 -16.61
C ILE A 356 -17.52 -10.33 -17.09
N ASN A 357 -17.49 -10.03 -18.38
CA ASN A 357 -18.50 -9.17 -19.01
C ASN A 357 -18.63 -7.80 -18.33
N CYS A 358 -17.48 -7.20 -17.95
CA CYS A 358 -17.42 -5.92 -17.26
C CYS A 358 -17.08 -4.77 -18.20
N THR A 359 -17.53 -3.56 -17.86
CA THR A 359 -17.22 -2.34 -18.62
C THR A 359 -16.59 -1.31 -17.70
N PHE A 360 -15.45 -0.77 -18.14
CA PHE A 360 -14.71 0.29 -17.46
C PHE A 360 -14.56 1.48 -18.40
N THR A 361 -15.17 2.61 -18.05
CA THR A 361 -15.19 3.80 -18.92
C THR A 361 -14.85 5.05 -18.10
N ASP A 362 -13.94 5.88 -18.65
CA ASP A 362 -13.52 7.15 -18.07
C ASP A 362 -12.95 7.03 -16.64
N CYS A 363 -12.35 5.88 -16.33
CA CYS A 363 -11.72 5.66 -15.03
C CYS A 363 -10.31 6.29 -14.99
N LYS A 364 -9.88 6.78 -13.80
CA LYS A 364 -8.61 7.51 -13.66
C LYS A 364 -7.86 7.12 -12.40
N SER A 365 -6.54 6.95 -12.52
CA SER A 365 -5.63 6.77 -11.36
C SER A 365 -4.18 7.08 -11.75
N ASN A 366 -3.26 6.94 -10.82
CA ASN A 366 -1.84 7.01 -11.15
C ASN A 366 -1.34 5.75 -11.84
N PHE A 367 -1.77 4.57 -11.41
CA PHE A 367 -1.39 3.28 -12.00
C PHE A 367 -2.63 2.43 -12.27
N GLY A 368 -2.78 1.96 -13.51
CA GLY A 368 -3.97 1.23 -13.95
C GLY A 368 -5.23 2.10 -13.91
N GLY A 369 -5.42 2.92 -14.93
CA GLY A 369 -6.54 3.87 -14.99
C GLY A 369 -7.89 3.26 -14.62
N ALA A 370 -8.12 1.98 -14.92
CA ALA A 370 -9.29 1.22 -14.48
C ALA A 370 -8.93 0.19 -13.41
N VAL A 371 -8.00 -0.71 -13.67
CA VAL A 371 -7.67 -1.83 -12.79
C VAL A 371 -6.18 -1.84 -12.47
N SER A 372 -5.87 -1.96 -11.20
CA SER A 372 -4.51 -2.24 -10.73
C SER A 372 -4.49 -3.55 -9.95
N ASP A 373 -3.50 -4.41 -10.23
CA ASP A 373 -3.31 -5.69 -9.56
C ASP A 373 -1.86 -5.84 -9.07
N LEU A 374 -1.71 -6.09 -7.79
CA LEU A 374 -0.43 -6.36 -7.13
C LEU A 374 -0.38 -7.81 -6.64
N GLY A 375 -0.22 -8.73 -7.57
CA GLY A 375 -0.06 -10.17 -7.32
C GLY A 375 -1.37 -10.96 -7.38
N GLY A 376 -1.30 -12.23 -7.76
CA GLY A 376 -2.45 -13.12 -7.86
C GLY A 376 -2.67 -13.72 -9.25
N PHE A 377 -3.88 -14.26 -9.46
CA PHE A 377 -4.38 -14.64 -10.77
C PHE A 377 -5.58 -13.77 -11.13
N VAL A 378 -5.55 -13.14 -12.30
CA VAL A 378 -6.67 -12.35 -12.79
C VAL A 378 -7.11 -12.85 -14.16
N ASN A 379 -8.35 -13.26 -14.29
CA ASN A 379 -8.96 -13.58 -15.56
C ASN A 379 -9.94 -12.46 -15.96
N ILE A 380 -9.70 -11.84 -17.09
CA ILE A 380 -10.55 -10.79 -17.66
C ILE A 380 -11.17 -11.36 -18.94
N ILE A 381 -12.47 -11.56 -18.92
CA ILE A 381 -13.18 -12.25 -20.00
C ILE A 381 -14.31 -11.37 -20.53
N ASN A 382 -14.42 -11.26 -21.84
CA ASN A 382 -15.49 -10.54 -22.54
C ASN A 382 -15.74 -9.12 -21.98
N SER A 383 -14.67 -8.40 -21.66
CA SER A 383 -14.75 -7.12 -20.95
C SER A 383 -14.24 -5.96 -21.80
N LYS A 384 -14.71 -4.74 -21.49
CA LYS A 384 -14.39 -3.54 -22.25
C LYS A 384 -13.76 -2.47 -21.35
N PHE A 385 -12.63 -1.93 -21.82
CA PHE A 385 -11.92 -0.81 -21.20
C PHE A 385 -11.84 0.33 -22.20
N SER A 386 -12.46 1.47 -21.92
CA SER A 386 -12.50 2.59 -22.84
C SER A 386 -12.28 3.93 -22.16
N ASN A 387 -11.43 4.78 -22.77
CA ASN A 387 -11.13 6.13 -22.30
C ASN A 387 -10.53 6.20 -20.89
N ASN A 388 -9.91 5.13 -20.39
CA ASN A 388 -9.32 5.14 -19.06
C ASN A 388 -7.95 5.83 -19.11
N HIS A 389 -7.58 6.47 -18.00
CA HIS A 389 -6.36 7.27 -17.94
C HIS A 389 -5.52 6.97 -16.72
N ALA A 390 -4.23 6.71 -16.94
CA ALA A 390 -3.24 6.62 -15.86
C ALA A 390 -2.30 7.83 -15.84
N GLY A 391 -2.11 8.41 -14.66
CA GLY A 391 -1.14 9.49 -14.45
C GLY A 391 0.30 9.06 -14.76
N PHE A 392 0.60 7.76 -14.67
CA PHE A 392 1.93 7.23 -14.94
C PHE A 392 1.90 6.05 -15.89
N LYS A 393 1.37 4.89 -15.51
CA LYS A 393 1.54 3.61 -16.23
C LYS A 393 0.24 2.83 -16.33
N GLY A 394 0.06 2.16 -17.48
CA GLY A 394 -1.08 1.28 -17.73
C GLY A 394 -2.41 2.02 -17.77
N GLY A 395 -2.68 2.72 -18.87
CA GLY A 395 -3.87 3.57 -19.00
C GLY A 395 -5.19 2.87 -18.71
N ALA A 396 -5.29 1.56 -18.97
CA ALA A 396 -6.41 0.73 -18.52
C ALA A 396 -6.01 -0.17 -17.35
N ILE A 397 -4.92 -0.93 -17.48
CA ILE A 397 -4.53 -1.98 -16.54
C ILE A 397 -3.05 -1.81 -16.16
N TYR A 398 -2.80 -1.82 -14.87
CA TYR A 398 -1.47 -1.96 -14.30
C TYR A 398 -1.41 -3.28 -13.51
N THR A 399 -0.37 -4.08 -13.75
CA THR A 399 -0.22 -5.35 -13.05
C THR A 399 1.23 -5.64 -12.73
N SER A 400 1.46 -6.14 -11.53
CA SER A 400 2.77 -6.50 -11.03
C SER A 400 2.71 -7.79 -10.21
N TRP A 401 3.64 -8.73 -10.47
CA TRP A 401 3.68 -10.06 -9.83
C TRP A 401 2.44 -10.94 -10.03
N ALA A 402 1.63 -10.66 -11.03
CA ALA A 402 0.39 -11.38 -11.31
C ALA A 402 0.51 -12.28 -12.54
N THR A 403 -0.33 -13.31 -12.59
CA THR A 403 -0.66 -14.02 -13.82
C THR A 403 -2.00 -13.51 -14.32
N VAL A 404 -1.99 -12.91 -15.50
CA VAL A 404 -3.17 -12.25 -16.08
C VAL A 404 -3.55 -12.91 -17.39
N ASN A 405 -4.81 -13.31 -17.51
CA ASN A 405 -5.41 -13.82 -18.74
C ASN A 405 -6.49 -12.86 -19.21
N ILE A 406 -6.36 -12.37 -20.42
CA ILE A 406 -7.31 -11.46 -21.08
C ILE A 406 -7.87 -12.18 -22.30
N THR A 407 -9.17 -12.44 -22.34
CA THR A 407 -9.82 -13.20 -23.41
C THR A 407 -11.07 -12.47 -23.88
N ASP A 408 -11.22 -12.37 -25.21
CA ASP A 408 -12.39 -11.77 -25.87
C ASP A 408 -12.65 -10.32 -25.43
N CYS A 409 -11.59 -9.54 -25.19
CA CYS A 409 -11.68 -8.20 -24.61
C CYS A 409 -11.40 -7.09 -25.62
N VAL A 410 -11.91 -5.89 -25.31
CA VAL A 410 -11.67 -4.67 -26.08
C VAL A 410 -11.09 -3.59 -25.16
N LEU A 411 -9.86 -3.15 -25.48
CA LEU A 411 -9.19 -2.05 -24.78
C LEU A 411 -8.95 -0.93 -25.80
N THR A 412 -9.72 0.16 -25.72
CA THR A 412 -9.68 1.19 -26.74
C THR A 412 -9.61 2.61 -26.16
N ASN A 413 -8.82 3.46 -26.77
CA ASN A 413 -8.66 4.87 -26.41
C ASN A 413 -8.26 5.08 -24.94
N ASN A 414 -7.50 4.13 -24.36
CA ASN A 414 -6.93 4.31 -23.04
C ASN A 414 -5.60 5.07 -23.15
N SER A 415 -5.24 5.78 -22.11
CA SER A 415 -4.02 6.59 -22.14
C SER A 415 -3.27 6.56 -20.82
N ALA A 416 -1.95 6.60 -20.91
CA ALA A 416 -1.06 6.83 -19.78
C ALA A 416 -0.20 8.06 -20.03
N ARG A 417 0.23 8.75 -18.98
CA ARG A 417 1.14 9.87 -19.18
C ARG A 417 2.51 9.39 -19.63
N LYS A 418 3.06 8.32 -19.01
CA LYS A 418 4.45 7.91 -19.21
C LYS A 418 4.65 6.59 -19.95
N THR A 419 3.91 5.53 -19.63
CA THR A 419 4.19 4.19 -20.20
C THR A 419 2.94 3.34 -20.28
N ALA A 420 2.75 2.65 -21.42
CA ALA A 420 1.65 1.72 -21.69
C ALA A 420 0.25 2.38 -21.66
N GLY A 421 -0.21 2.84 -22.77
CA GLY A 421 -1.56 3.42 -22.89
C GLY A 421 -2.67 2.45 -22.55
N ALA A 422 -2.49 1.13 -22.76
CA ALA A 422 -3.42 0.11 -22.34
C ALA A 422 -2.93 -0.66 -21.10
N ILE A 423 -1.87 -1.45 -21.23
CA ILE A 423 -1.47 -2.43 -20.20
C ILE A 423 0.01 -2.27 -19.84
N TYR A 424 0.30 -1.99 -18.59
CA TYR A 424 1.62 -2.17 -18.01
C TYR A 424 1.68 -3.50 -17.27
N PHE A 425 2.64 -4.34 -17.62
CA PHE A 425 2.82 -5.68 -17.07
C PHE A 425 4.22 -5.89 -16.52
N ASP A 426 4.31 -6.42 -15.31
CA ASP A 426 5.57 -6.79 -14.67
C ASP A 426 5.44 -8.14 -13.96
N LYS A 427 6.30 -9.07 -14.37
CA LYS A 427 6.52 -10.42 -13.83
C LYS A 427 5.36 -11.42 -13.92
N LYS A 428 5.74 -12.67 -13.96
CA LYS A 428 4.96 -13.88 -14.19
C LYS A 428 4.49 -14.03 -15.64
N LYS A 429 3.17 -14.11 -15.90
CA LYS A 429 2.67 -14.42 -17.23
C LYS A 429 1.46 -13.56 -17.62
N LEU A 430 1.54 -12.96 -18.81
CA LEU A 430 0.43 -12.29 -19.45
C LEU A 430 -0.03 -13.09 -20.67
N THR A 431 -1.30 -13.49 -20.70
CA THR A 431 -1.91 -14.16 -21.86
C THR A 431 -3.02 -13.27 -22.40
N ILE A 432 -2.99 -12.98 -23.70
CA ILE A 432 -4.04 -12.22 -24.39
C ILE A 432 -4.53 -13.04 -25.57
N VAL A 433 -5.82 -13.35 -25.59
CA VAL A 433 -6.47 -14.19 -26.61
C VAL A 433 -7.68 -13.47 -27.19
N ASN A 434 -7.84 -13.52 -28.51
CA ASN A 434 -8.99 -12.99 -29.25
C ASN A 434 -9.36 -11.55 -28.87
N SER A 435 -8.39 -10.70 -28.56
CA SER A 435 -8.64 -9.39 -28.00
C SER A 435 -8.18 -8.26 -28.93
N ASN A 436 -8.85 -7.12 -28.81
CA ASN A 436 -8.58 -5.95 -29.63
C ASN A 436 -8.11 -4.77 -28.75
N LEU A 437 -6.89 -4.32 -29.00
CA LEU A 437 -6.26 -3.23 -28.24
C LEU A 437 -5.89 -2.10 -29.21
N THR A 438 -6.81 -1.13 -29.38
CA THR A 438 -6.70 -0.09 -30.40
C THR A 438 -6.78 1.33 -29.82
N ASP A 439 -6.19 2.28 -30.51
CA ASP A 439 -6.20 3.71 -30.17
C ASP A 439 -5.65 4.02 -28.76
N ASN A 440 -4.88 3.11 -28.16
CA ASN A 440 -4.25 3.36 -26.88
C ASN A 440 -2.96 4.17 -27.06
N LYS A 441 -2.65 5.09 -26.13
CA LYS A 441 -1.54 6.01 -26.33
C LYS A 441 -0.85 6.40 -25.02
N VAL A 442 0.42 6.75 -25.17
CA VAL A 442 1.21 7.45 -24.16
C VAL A 442 1.27 8.94 -24.52
N ASN A 443 1.07 9.81 -23.53
CA ASN A 443 0.94 11.25 -23.77
C ASN A 443 2.29 11.99 -23.76
N GLU A 444 3.30 11.51 -23.08
CA GLU A 444 4.65 12.09 -23.07
C GLU A 444 5.55 11.37 -24.07
N THR A 445 6.40 12.10 -24.78
CA THR A 445 7.33 11.55 -25.77
C THR A 445 8.68 11.26 -25.13
N SER A 446 9.06 10.01 -24.96
CA SER A 446 10.44 9.57 -24.70
C SER A 446 10.73 8.23 -25.37
N GLU A 447 11.98 7.88 -25.50
CA GLU A 447 12.49 6.74 -26.26
C GLU A 447 12.07 5.34 -25.73
N THR A 448 11.37 5.28 -24.60
CA THR A 448 11.02 4.04 -23.91
C THR A 448 9.52 3.72 -23.93
N TYR A 449 8.73 4.23 -24.86
CA TYR A 449 7.27 4.11 -24.84
C TYR A 449 6.71 3.01 -25.72
N ALA A 450 5.93 2.15 -25.08
CA ALA A 450 4.96 1.33 -25.77
C ALA A 450 3.59 1.99 -25.64
N ASN A 451 3.04 2.45 -26.73
CA ASN A 451 1.72 3.08 -26.72
C ASN A 451 0.61 2.13 -26.28
N CYS A 452 0.73 0.85 -26.57
CA CYS A 452 -0.30 -0.13 -26.23
C CYS A 452 0.06 -0.91 -24.97
N ILE A 453 1.05 -1.79 -25.03
CA ILE A 453 1.45 -2.67 -23.93
C ILE A 453 2.93 -2.50 -23.64
N PHE A 454 3.29 -2.35 -22.39
CA PHE A 454 4.66 -2.39 -21.93
C PHE A 454 4.88 -3.57 -20.99
N ILE A 455 5.86 -4.40 -21.32
CA ILE A 455 6.23 -5.58 -20.54
C ILE A 455 7.60 -5.31 -19.94
N TYR A 456 7.61 -5.16 -18.62
CA TYR A 456 8.84 -4.87 -17.92
C TYR A 456 9.63 -6.15 -17.61
N ASP A 457 8.96 -7.22 -17.19
CA ASP A 457 9.53 -8.54 -16.90
C ASP A 457 8.42 -9.61 -17.04
N GLY A 458 8.82 -10.88 -17.27
CA GLY A 458 7.89 -12.00 -17.38
C GLY A 458 7.65 -12.48 -18.82
N SER A 459 6.81 -13.50 -18.98
CA SER A 459 6.49 -14.10 -20.26
C SER A 459 5.13 -13.64 -20.79
N VAL A 460 5.00 -13.55 -22.10
CA VAL A 460 3.74 -13.18 -22.75
C VAL A 460 3.31 -14.21 -23.77
N HIS A 461 2.01 -14.43 -23.88
CA HIS A 461 1.42 -15.27 -24.88
C HIS A 461 0.22 -14.58 -25.51
N PHE A 462 0.39 -14.12 -26.76
CA PHE A 462 -0.65 -13.41 -27.51
C PHE A 462 -1.14 -14.29 -28.65
N VAL A 463 -2.45 -14.47 -28.72
CA VAL A 463 -3.10 -15.32 -29.73
C VAL A 463 -4.30 -14.59 -30.35
N ASN A 464 -4.39 -14.58 -31.67
CA ASN A 464 -5.53 -14.01 -32.42
C ASN A 464 -5.91 -12.59 -31.98
N SER A 465 -4.94 -11.76 -31.68
CA SER A 465 -5.18 -10.43 -31.09
C SER A 465 -4.63 -9.30 -31.95
N THR A 466 -5.30 -8.15 -31.90
CA THR A 466 -4.93 -6.96 -32.68
C THR A 466 -4.38 -5.88 -31.79
N PHE A 467 -3.25 -5.33 -32.19
CA PHE A 467 -2.61 -4.18 -31.53
C PHE A 467 -2.40 -3.12 -32.60
N ASP A 468 -2.79 -1.87 -32.35
CA ASP A 468 -2.48 -0.74 -33.22
C ASP A 468 -1.77 0.40 -32.48
N ASN A 469 -1.28 1.38 -33.25
CA ASN A 469 -0.69 2.65 -32.79
C ASN A 469 0.48 2.52 -31.80
N GLY A 470 1.54 1.83 -32.21
CA GLY A 470 2.79 1.90 -31.48
C GLY A 470 3.05 0.80 -30.46
N GLY A 471 2.39 -0.32 -30.66
CA GLY A 471 2.95 -1.61 -30.36
C GLY A 471 3.13 -2.02 -28.92
N VAL A 472 3.83 -3.12 -28.80
CA VAL A 472 4.17 -3.81 -27.58
C VAL A 472 5.65 -3.59 -27.29
N GLY A 473 5.98 -2.90 -26.22
CA GLY A 473 7.35 -2.76 -25.72
C GLY A 473 7.69 -3.87 -24.72
N VAL A 474 8.72 -4.63 -25.00
CA VAL A 474 9.24 -5.66 -24.08
C VAL A 474 10.61 -5.21 -23.58
N TYR A 475 10.71 -4.92 -22.30
CA TYR A 475 11.94 -4.44 -21.68
C TYR A 475 12.87 -5.53 -21.19
N ALA A 476 12.36 -6.73 -20.84
CA ALA A 476 13.13 -7.76 -20.17
C ALA A 476 13.61 -8.89 -21.07
N ASP A 477 14.66 -9.59 -20.64
CA ASP A 477 15.27 -10.75 -21.30
C ASP A 477 14.39 -12.01 -21.35
N PHE A 478 13.28 -12.06 -20.65
CA PHE A 478 12.37 -13.22 -20.64
C PHE A 478 11.49 -13.30 -21.89
N ALA A 479 11.76 -12.47 -22.89
CA ALA A 479 11.15 -12.60 -24.22
C ALA A 479 11.36 -13.98 -24.86
N GLY A 480 12.32 -14.80 -24.39
CA GLY A 480 12.56 -16.14 -24.91
C GLY A 480 11.39 -17.12 -24.78
N ASP A 481 10.57 -16.97 -23.73
CA ASP A 481 9.34 -17.77 -23.52
C ASP A 481 8.09 -17.10 -24.08
N SER A 482 8.21 -15.94 -24.70
CA SER A 482 7.09 -15.21 -25.23
C SER A 482 6.68 -15.76 -26.59
N LYS A 483 5.35 -15.92 -26.80
CA LYS A 483 4.75 -16.47 -28.02
C LYS A 483 3.74 -15.50 -28.61
N PHE A 484 3.83 -15.33 -29.94
CA PHE A 484 2.94 -14.47 -30.70
C PHE A 484 2.36 -15.28 -31.85
N GLU A 485 1.09 -15.66 -31.74
CA GLU A 485 0.40 -16.53 -32.70
C GLU A 485 -0.77 -15.75 -33.35
N ASN A 486 -0.74 -15.63 -34.68
CA ASN A 486 -1.77 -14.95 -35.45
C ASN A 486 -2.13 -13.55 -34.89
N VAL A 487 -1.10 -12.76 -34.61
CA VAL A 487 -1.20 -11.40 -34.09
C VAL A 487 -1.00 -10.42 -35.23
N THR A 488 -1.88 -9.43 -35.38
CA THR A 488 -1.66 -8.34 -36.33
C THR A 488 -0.51 -7.49 -35.79
N LYS A 489 0.68 -7.73 -36.34
CA LYS A 489 1.87 -6.94 -36.04
C LYS A 489 1.82 -5.68 -36.87
N ASN A 490 1.46 -4.55 -36.34
CA ASN A 490 2.05 -3.31 -36.76
C ASN A 490 3.53 -3.31 -36.34
N GLU A 491 4.39 -2.66 -37.09
CA GLU A 491 5.85 -2.78 -37.11
C GLU A 491 6.58 -2.55 -35.76
N ASP A 492 5.89 -2.50 -34.65
CA ASP A 492 6.32 -1.91 -33.38
C ASP A 492 6.32 -2.85 -32.19
N ILE A 493 6.60 -4.15 -32.33
CA ILE A 493 7.10 -4.95 -31.21
C ILE A 493 8.60 -4.68 -31.12
N PHE A 494 9.01 -3.75 -30.27
CA PHE A 494 10.41 -3.51 -30.03
C PHE A 494 10.83 -4.13 -28.70
N LEU A 495 11.82 -5.00 -28.81
CA LEU A 495 12.49 -5.60 -27.65
C LEU A 495 13.49 -4.58 -27.12
N MET A 496 13.19 -3.99 -25.99
CA MET A 496 14.16 -3.19 -25.25
C MET A 496 15.06 -4.14 -24.48
N ASN A 497 16.15 -4.55 -25.11
CA ASN A 497 17.17 -5.35 -24.48
C ASN A 497 17.96 -4.48 -23.49
N ASN A 498 17.70 -4.62 -22.21
CA ASN A 498 18.51 -3.96 -21.18
C ASN A 498 19.82 -4.71 -21.00
N LYS A 499 20.65 -4.71 -22.03
CA LYS A 499 22.01 -5.29 -22.01
C LYS A 499 23.00 -4.34 -21.34
N ASN A 500 22.75 -3.93 -20.12
CA ASN A 500 23.73 -3.18 -19.35
C ASN A 500 24.70 -4.13 -18.65
N TYR A 501 25.61 -4.67 -19.40
CA TYR A 501 26.62 -5.63 -18.90
C TYR A 501 27.65 -4.98 -17.98
N MET A 502 28.00 -3.75 -18.25
CA MET A 502 28.98 -2.99 -17.49
C MET A 502 28.53 -1.56 -17.44
N ILE A 503 28.59 -0.97 -16.27
CA ILE A 503 28.18 0.40 -16.09
C ILE A 503 29.42 1.24 -15.76
N SER A 504 29.73 2.14 -16.68
CA SER A 504 30.59 3.27 -16.39
C SER A 504 29.69 4.49 -16.15
N VAL A 505 29.75 5.02 -14.95
CA VAL A 505 28.98 6.20 -14.57
C VAL A 505 29.90 7.40 -14.48
N GLU A 506 29.66 8.39 -15.36
CA GLU A 506 30.41 9.64 -15.35
C GLU A 506 30.11 10.47 -14.10
N ASN A 507 31.09 11.17 -13.63
CA ASN A 507 30.95 12.07 -12.50
C ASN A 507 30.10 13.30 -12.87
N LYS A 508 28.91 13.36 -12.33
CA LYS A 508 27.99 14.52 -12.35
C LYS A 508 27.89 15.15 -10.95
N GLY A 509 28.77 14.75 -10.02
CA GLY A 509 28.72 15.18 -8.62
C GLY A 509 28.94 16.68 -8.44
N ILE A 510 28.15 17.26 -7.56
CA ILE A 510 28.37 18.63 -7.08
C ILE A 510 29.62 18.62 -6.19
N LYS A 511 30.53 19.54 -6.41
CA LYS A 511 31.68 19.73 -5.52
C LYS A 511 31.22 20.27 -4.16
N LEU A 512 31.42 19.47 -3.11
CA LEU A 512 31.01 19.81 -1.75
C LEU A 512 32.06 20.70 -1.07
N ASN A 513 31.63 21.74 -0.38
CA ASN A 513 32.45 22.54 0.50
C ASN A 513 32.42 21.96 1.92
N LEU A 514 33.37 21.08 2.24
CA LEU A 514 33.40 20.40 3.53
C LEU A 514 33.86 21.36 4.63
N VAL A 515 33.21 21.30 5.80
CA VAL A 515 33.53 22.03 6.99
C VAL A 515 33.93 21.07 8.11
N ASN A 516 34.81 21.52 9.01
CA ASN A 516 35.20 20.68 10.14
C ASN A 516 34.19 20.84 11.29
N ASN A 517 33.22 19.95 11.37
CA ASN A 517 32.25 19.86 12.46
C ASN A 517 32.51 18.63 13.35
N THR A 518 33.78 18.30 13.57
CA THR A 518 34.17 17.18 14.43
C THR A 518 33.87 17.50 15.88
N ILE A 519 33.09 16.64 16.55
CA ILE A 519 32.89 16.69 18.00
C ILE A 519 33.95 15.83 18.65
N ILE A 520 34.80 16.45 19.47
CA ILE A 520 35.81 15.76 20.23
C ILE A 520 35.35 15.61 21.67
N VAL A 521 35.20 14.36 22.11
CA VAL A 521 34.80 13.99 23.48
C VAL A 521 35.73 12.91 24.01
N ASP A 522 36.09 12.98 25.29
CA ASP A 522 36.85 11.90 25.94
C ASP A 522 36.01 10.67 26.20
N LYS A 523 34.69 10.83 26.30
CA LYS A 523 33.69 9.78 26.53
C LYS A 523 32.39 10.17 25.87
N LEU A 524 31.66 9.17 25.36
CA LEU A 524 30.30 9.40 24.83
C LEU A 524 29.39 10.04 25.89
N PRO A 525 28.67 11.12 25.56
CA PRO A 525 27.72 11.74 26.47
C PRO A 525 26.54 10.80 26.73
N SER A 526 25.89 10.93 27.89
CA SER A 526 24.67 10.16 28.18
C SER A 526 23.48 10.53 27.30
N LYS A 527 23.50 11.75 26.72
CA LYS A 527 22.46 12.24 25.80
C LYS A 527 23.09 12.97 24.64
N PHE A 528 22.53 12.72 23.47
CA PHE A 528 22.93 13.42 22.25
C PHE A 528 21.77 13.45 21.25
N ASN A 529 21.55 14.58 20.60
CA ASN A 529 20.52 14.74 19.59
C ASN A 529 21.02 15.64 18.46
N LEU A 530 21.10 15.14 17.24
CA LEU A 530 21.52 15.93 16.07
C LEU A 530 20.63 17.16 15.83
N ALA A 531 19.36 17.12 16.27
CA ALA A 531 18.46 18.26 16.15
C ALA A 531 18.96 19.48 16.94
N ASP A 532 19.58 19.28 18.10
CA ASP A 532 20.10 20.37 18.96
C ASP A 532 21.29 21.11 18.30
N TRP A 533 21.93 20.43 17.34
CA TRP A 533 23.03 20.98 16.54
C TRP A 533 22.57 21.50 15.18
N GLY A 534 21.28 21.40 14.85
CA GLY A 534 20.75 21.75 13.53
C GLY A 534 21.21 20.81 12.41
N TRP A 535 21.57 19.56 12.72
CA TRP A 535 22.09 18.58 11.76
C TRP A 535 21.06 17.56 11.32
N ILE A 536 19.78 17.90 11.40
CA ILE A 536 18.70 17.14 10.80
C ILE A 536 17.98 17.97 9.74
N SER A 537 17.59 17.34 8.64
CA SER A 537 16.75 17.98 7.62
C SER A 537 15.29 18.04 8.07
N PRO A 538 14.42 18.84 7.42
CA PRO A 538 12.97 18.82 7.67
C PRO A 538 12.38 17.41 7.55
N PHE A 539 11.28 17.17 8.25
CA PHE A 539 10.57 15.91 8.14
C PHE A 539 9.88 15.81 6.79
N LYS A 540 9.92 14.61 6.19
CA LYS A 540 9.24 14.26 4.95
C LYS A 540 8.28 13.13 5.25
N TYR A 541 7.05 13.25 4.79
CA TYR A 541 6.00 12.25 5.01
C TYR A 541 5.88 11.33 3.80
N GLN A 542 5.95 10.01 4.01
CA GLN A 542 5.89 9.03 2.93
C GLN A 542 4.45 8.71 2.46
N GLY A 543 3.42 9.19 3.17
CA GLY A 543 2.03 8.84 2.90
C GLY A 543 1.77 7.34 3.11
N ASP A 544 0.89 6.79 2.30
CA ASP A 544 0.54 5.35 2.33
C ASP A 544 1.50 4.48 1.52
N ASN A 545 2.62 5.04 1.06
CA ASN A 545 3.63 4.31 0.31
C ASN A 545 4.55 3.53 1.24
N PHE A 546 5.01 2.38 0.78
CA PHE A 546 5.91 1.50 1.54
C PHE A 546 7.39 1.71 1.18
N ASP A 547 7.80 2.93 0.95
CA ASP A 547 9.14 3.34 0.55
C ASP A 547 9.97 3.98 1.68
N CYS A 548 9.62 3.66 2.91
CA CYS A 548 10.33 4.11 4.12
C CYS A 548 11.86 3.96 4.02
N TRP A 549 12.35 2.91 3.34
CA TRP A 549 13.79 2.71 3.13
C TRP A 549 14.45 3.82 2.31
N SER A 550 13.78 4.36 1.30
CA SER A 550 14.30 5.48 0.52
C SER A 550 14.29 6.77 1.32
N PHE A 551 13.23 7.01 2.11
CA PHE A 551 13.14 8.17 3.02
C PHE A 551 14.20 8.14 4.11
N ALA A 552 14.41 6.99 4.75
CA ALA A 552 15.44 6.84 5.77
C ALA A 552 16.87 7.02 5.19
N THR A 553 17.11 6.47 3.98
CA THR A 553 18.36 6.70 3.25
C THR A 553 18.60 8.19 3.01
N ILE A 554 17.61 8.88 2.44
CA ILE A 554 17.70 10.31 2.14
C ILE A 554 17.87 11.13 3.42
N ALA A 555 17.10 10.85 4.47
CA ALA A 555 17.20 11.57 5.73
C ALA A 555 18.61 11.44 6.36
N SER A 556 19.22 10.26 6.24
CA SER A 556 20.59 10.04 6.74
C SER A 556 21.65 10.73 5.86
N ILE A 557 21.50 10.70 4.53
CA ILE A 557 22.37 11.42 3.60
C ILE A 557 22.27 12.94 3.83
N GLU A 558 21.06 13.49 3.93
CA GLU A 558 20.83 14.91 4.21
C GLU A 558 21.43 15.35 5.54
N SER A 559 21.32 14.53 6.57
CA SER A 559 21.95 14.78 7.89
C SER A 559 23.47 14.77 7.80
N ALA A 560 24.03 13.78 7.11
CA ALA A 560 25.49 13.69 6.91
C ALA A 560 26.05 14.87 6.10
N LEU A 561 25.33 15.30 5.07
CA LEU A 561 25.67 16.48 4.27
C LEU A 561 25.58 17.77 5.11
N LEU A 562 24.49 17.94 5.84
CA LEU A 562 24.29 19.12 6.67
C LEU A 562 25.37 19.24 7.73
N LYS A 563 25.76 18.12 8.35
CA LYS A 563 26.88 18.07 9.29
C LYS A 563 28.24 18.35 8.62
N SER A 564 28.51 17.76 7.45
CA SER A 564 29.80 17.85 6.78
C SER A 564 30.00 19.14 5.98
N THR A 565 28.92 19.80 5.53
CA THR A 565 28.99 21.01 4.70
C THR A 565 28.39 22.26 5.35
N GLY A 566 27.56 22.11 6.38
CA GLY A 566 26.72 23.18 6.92
C GLY A 566 25.56 23.61 6.00
N THR A 567 25.37 22.93 4.87
CA THR A 567 24.36 23.28 3.86
C THR A 567 23.26 22.24 3.84
N LEU A 568 22.01 22.72 3.88
CA LEU A 568 20.84 21.85 3.72
C LEU A 568 20.62 21.54 2.23
N TYR A 569 20.63 20.26 1.91
CA TYR A 569 20.25 19.74 0.61
C TYR A 569 18.88 19.08 0.74
N ASN A 570 17.91 19.50 -0.07
CA ASN A 570 16.59 18.85 -0.12
C ASN A 570 16.62 17.82 -1.24
N LEU A 571 16.76 16.55 -0.88
CA LEU A 571 17.01 15.45 -1.81
C LEU A 571 15.74 14.63 -2.07
N SER A 572 15.67 13.99 -3.24
CA SER A 572 14.51 13.21 -3.67
C SER A 572 14.59 11.74 -3.21
N SER A 573 13.68 11.32 -2.36
CA SER A 573 13.48 9.91 -2.00
C SER A 573 12.92 9.09 -3.16
N ASP A 574 12.08 9.70 -3.99
CA ASP A 574 11.49 9.10 -5.16
C ASP A 574 12.56 8.69 -6.21
N TYR A 575 13.58 9.51 -6.38
CA TYR A 575 14.67 9.21 -7.31
C TYR A 575 15.51 8.00 -6.89
N VAL A 576 15.78 7.87 -5.58
CA VAL A 576 16.44 6.69 -5.00
C VAL A 576 15.66 5.42 -5.32
N GLN A 577 14.36 5.49 -5.11
CA GLN A 577 13.46 4.39 -5.37
C GLN A 577 13.46 3.99 -6.84
N LYS A 578 13.26 4.94 -7.75
CA LYS A 578 13.21 4.68 -9.18
C LYS A 578 14.46 3.99 -9.71
N LEU A 579 15.63 4.46 -9.31
CA LEU A 579 16.87 3.89 -9.80
C LEU A 579 17.11 2.47 -9.26
N GLN A 580 16.89 2.26 -7.98
CA GLN A 580 17.01 0.93 -7.39
C GLN A 580 16.03 -0.06 -8.01
N LEU A 581 14.80 0.35 -8.18
CA LEU A 581 13.77 -0.49 -8.76
C LEU A 581 14.05 -0.83 -10.23
N LYS A 582 14.75 0.04 -10.97
CA LYS A 582 15.18 -0.24 -12.35
C LYS A 582 16.11 -1.46 -12.44
N TYR A 583 17.00 -1.64 -11.48
CA TYR A 583 18.05 -2.66 -11.54
C TYR A 583 17.83 -3.84 -10.58
N ALA A 584 17.03 -3.70 -9.54
CA ALA A 584 16.74 -4.78 -8.62
C ALA A 584 15.86 -5.86 -9.26
N GLN A 585 16.04 -7.12 -8.92
CA GLN A 585 15.24 -8.24 -9.43
C GLN A 585 13.75 -8.03 -9.24
N ASN A 586 13.38 -7.41 -8.13
CA ASN A 586 12.03 -7.09 -7.79
C ASN A 586 11.64 -5.66 -8.17
N GLY A 587 12.45 -5.00 -8.97
CA GLY A 587 12.26 -3.61 -9.32
C GLY A 587 10.87 -3.29 -9.84
N ASP A 588 10.42 -2.08 -9.60
CA ASP A 588 9.08 -1.57 -9.93
C ASP A 588 7.92 -2.33 -9.29
N LEU A 589 8.24 -3.20 -8.36
CA LEU A 589 7.27 -3.91 -7.56
C LEU A 589 7.00 -3.19 -6.31
N ARG A 590 5.86 -3.57 -5.77
CA ARG A 590 5.48 -3.25 -4.42
C ARG A 590 6.59 -2.62 -3.64
N VAL A 591 6.54 -1.33 -3.55
CA VAL A 591 7.39 -0.54 -2.68
C VAL A 591 7.44 -1.15 -1.28
N SER A 592 6.38 -1.89 -0.91
CA SER A 592 6.22 -2.58 0.36
C SER A 592 7.11 -3.80 0.61
N LEU A 593 7.71 -4.39 -0.43
CA LEU A 593 8.41 -5.68 -0.27
C LEU A 593 9.89 -5.62 -0.61
N THR A 594 10.43 -4.52 -1.11
CA THR A 594 11.72 -4.50 -1.81
C THR A 594 12.81 -3.67 -1.17
N GLY A 595 12.57 -3.03 -0.06
CA GLY A 595 13.61 -2.33 0.67
C GLY A 595 14.47 -3.31 1.47
N PHE A 596 15.52 -3.84 0.86
CA PHE A 596 16.60 -4.46 1.62
C PHE A 596 17.43 -3.37 2.30
N SER A 597 18.05 -3.67 3.43
CA SER A 597 18.89 -2.72 4.19
C SER A 597 19.95 -2.04 3.32
N TYR A 598 20.39 -2.67 2.24
CA TYR A 598 21.45 -2.17 1.37
C TYR A 598 20.96 -1.56 0.04
N SER A 599 19.65 -1.51 -0.22
CA SER A 599 19.15 -0.92 -1.49
C SER A 599 19.47 0.57 -1.60
N GLY A 600 19.25 1.33 -0.53
CA GLY A 600 19.63 2.73 -0.48
C GLY A 600 21.14 2.94 -0.55
N LEU A 601 21.92 2.04 0.05
CA LEU A 601 23.37 2.06 0.01
C LEU A 601 23.92 1.84 -1.41
N GLY A 602 23.42 0.82 -2.12
CA GLY A 602 23.83 0.55 -3.51
C GLY A 602 23.59 1.75 -4.41
N TYR A 603 22.42 2.37 -4.25
CA TYR A 603 22.11 3.62 -4.96
C TYR A 603 23.10 4.74 -4.64
N ALA A 604 23.35 5.01 -3.36
CA ALA A 604 24.22 6.10 -2.93
C ALA A 604 25.65 5.96 -3.48
N LEU A 605 26.15 4.73 -3.55
CA LEU A 605 27.51 4.40 -4.00
C LEU A 605 27.62 4.17 -5.52
N SER A 606 26.50 4.19 -6.26
CA SER A 606 26.54 3.98 -7.71
C SER A 606 27.01 5.17 -8.53
N TRP A 607 27.07 6.36 -7.95
CA TRP A 607 27.25 7.64 -8.59
C TRP A 607 26.13 8.11 -9.52
N TYR A 608 25.03 7.36 -9.57
CA TYR A 608 23.80 7.92 -10.13
C TYR A 608 23.29 9.07 -9.28
N GLY A 609 23.76 9.16 -8.04
CA GLY A 609 23.65 10.32 -7.17
C GLY A 609 22.25 10.60 -6.66
N VAL A 610 22.17 11.54 -5.76
CA VAL A 610 20.91 12.00 -5.19
C VAL A 610 20.57 13.35 -5.79
N LEU A 611 19.42 13.48 -6.42
CA LEU A 611 18.95 14.73 -7.03
C LEU A 611 18.20 15.58 -6.02
N PRO A 612 18.20 16.92 -6.20
CA PRO A 612 17.27 17.80 -5.52
C PRO A 612 15.80 17.39 -5.78
N GLN A 613 14.94 17.73 -4.85
CA GLN A 613 13.51 17.38 -4.90
C GLN A 613 12.76 18.35 -5.81
N ASP A 614 12.89 18.20 -7.13
CA ASP A 614 12.13 18.98 -8.12
C ASP A 614 10.96 18.20 -8.73
N ALA A 615 10.90 16.88 -8.52
CA ALA A 615 9.81 16.02 -9.00
C ALA A 615 8.76 15.79 -7.91
N PRO A 616 7.48 15.69 -8.28
CA PRO A 616 6.45 15.25 -7.35
C PRO A 616 6.85 13.90 -6.75
N TYR A 617 6.72 13.77 -5.44
CA TYR A 617 7.03 12.58 -4.66
C TYR A 617 6.40 11.28 -5.22
N ASP A 618 5.27 11.40 -5.86
CA ASP A 618 4.45 10.27 -6.37
C ASP A 618 4.75 9.89 -7.82
N ASP A 619 5.80 10.44 -8.43
CA ASP A 619 6.17 10.10 -9.80
C ASP A 619 6.99 8.81 -9.86
N ARG A 620 6.32 7.65 -9.74
CA ARG A 620 6.90 6.31 -9.95
C ARG A 620 7.24 6.03 -11.43
N GLY A 621 7.43 7.07 -12.23
CA GLY A 621 7.87 6.94 -13.61
C GLY A 621 9.27 6.32 -13.72
N MET A 622 9.60 5.77 -14.90
CA MET A 622 10.97 5.36 -15.17
C MET A 622 11.89 6.59 -15.23
N ILE A 623 13.13 6.40 -14.77
CA ILE A 623 14.15 7.43 -14.94
C ILE A 623 14.46 7.53 -16.43
N SER A 624 14.28 8.71 -17.02
CA SER A 624 14.71 8.99 -18.38
C SER A 624 16.24 9.17 -18.42
N ASP A 625 16.84 8.97 -19.59
CA ASP A 625 18.28 9.24 -19.75
C ASP A 625 18.60 10.73 -19.58
N THR A 626 17.62 11.62 -19.77
CA THR A 626 17.77 13.06 -19.49
C THR A 626 17.87 13.32 -17.98
N ASP A 627 17.13 12.60 -17.13
CA ASP A 627 17.23 12.72 -15.67
C ASP A 627 18.62 12.26 -15.17
N LEU A 628 19.32 11.44 -15.94
CA LEU A 628 20.68 11.01 -15.64
C LEU A 628 21.75 12.08 -15.89
N ASN A 629 21.41 13.23 -16.47
CA ASN A 629 22.34 14.30 -16.78
C ASN A 629 22.40 15.43 -15.75
N ASP A 630 21.51 15.45 -14.76
CA ASP A 630 21.44 16.50 -13.75
C ASP A 630 22.57 16.39 -12.73
N PRO A 631 23.02 17.52 -12.16
CA PRO A 631 24.02 17.53 -11.08
C PRO A 631 23.55 16.72 -9.86
N ARG A 632 24.45 15.98 -9.23
CA ARG A 632 24.15 15.01 -8.19
C ARG A 632 25.06 15.12 -6.99
N ILE A 633 24.74 14.39 -5.94
CA ILE A 633 25.58 14.23 -4.77
C ILE A 633 26.10 12.79 -4.74
N HIS A 634 27.41 12.64 -4.69
CA HIS A 634 28.06 11.34 -4.59
C HIS A 634 28.42 11.04 -3.15
N VAL A 635 28.05 9.85 -2.67
CA VAL A 635 28.52 9.31 -1.41
C VAL A 635 29.87 8.63 -1.66
N GLN A 636 30.86 8.96 -0.86
CA GLN A 636 32.22 8.42 -1.03
C GLN A 636 32.40 7.07 -0.35
N ASP A 637 32.10 7.01 0.94
CA ASP A 637 32.23 5.82 1.77
C ASP A 637 30.95 5.60 2.58
N ALA A 638 30.77 4.40 3.09
CA ALA A 638 29.65 4.08 3.96
C ALA A 638 30.07 3.07 5.03
N MET A 639 29.83 3.40 6.28
CA MET A 639 30.04 2.49 7.40
C MET A 639 28.82 1.62 7.60
N ILE A 640 29.00 0.30 7.71
CA ILE A 640 27.98 -0.68 8.02
C ILE A 640 28.25 -1.20 9.44
N ILE A 641 27.33 -0.99 10.34
CA ILE A 641 27.40 -1.49 11.72
C ILE A 641 26.46 -2.68 11.83
N PHE A 642 27.05 -3.88 11.86
CA PHE A 642 26.28 -5.13 11.99
C PHE A 642 25.74 -5.30 13.41
N GLY A 643 24.51 -5.77 13.51
CA GLY A 643 23.89 -6.09 14.79
C GLY A 643 24.48 -7.32 15.48
N GLY A 644 24.10 -7.54 16.75
CA GLY A 644 24.48 -8.73 17.51
C GLY A 644 25.88 -8.71 18.13
N ARG A 645 26.58 -7.59 18.04
CA ARG A 645 27.87 -7.38 18.72
C ARG A 645 27.67 -6.64 20.03
N ASN A 646 28.50 -6.91 21.04
CA ASN A 646 28.44 -6.21 22.33
C ASN A 646 28.70 -4.70 22.24
N ASP A 647 29.41 -4.26 21.20
CA ASP A 647 29.78 -2.88 20.94
C ASP A 647 28.85 -2.16 19.95
N THR A 648 27.83 -2.83 19.42
CA THR A 648 26.93 -2.27 18.37
C THR A 648 26.33 -0.91 18.76
N GLN A 649 25.83 -0.75 20.00
CA GLN A 649 25.27 0.52 20.45
C GLN A 649 26.33 1.63 20.51
N VAL A 650 27.54 1.31 20.96
CA VAL A 650 28.65 2.27 21.02
C VAL A 650 29.02 2.73 19.62
N LEU A 651 29.18 1.79 18.68
CA LEU A 651 29.50 2.11 17.28
C LEU A 651 28.42 2.97 16.61
N ILE A 652 27.15 2.73 16.89
CA ILE A 652 26.04 3.57 16.38
C ILE A 652 26.13 4.98 16.96
N LYS A 653 26.35 5.14 18.27
CA LYS A 653 26.49 6.45 18.92
C LYS A 653 27.69 7.22 18.35
N GLU A 654 28.81 6.55 18.18
CA GLU A 654 30.01 7.13 17.55
C GLU A 654 29.75 7.56 16.10
N ALA A 655 29.06 6.71 15.31
CA ALA A 655 28.70 7.01 13.94
C ALA A 655 27.75 8.22 13.84
N ILE A 656 26.75 8.31 14.72
CA ILE A 656 25.83 9.47 14.79
C ILE A 656 26.61 10.75 15.10
N MET A 657 27.51 10.72 16.09
CA MET A 657 28.33 11.89 16.45
C MET A 657 29.31 12.25 15.34
N LYS A 658 29.89 11.26 14.68
CA LYS A 658 30.94 11.50 13.69
C LYS A 658 30.38 11.88 12.32
N TYR A 659 29.35 11.21 11.85
CA TYR A 659 28.90 11.30 10.46
C TYR A 659 27.52 11.94 10.30
N GLY A 660 26.63 11.86 11.27
CA GLY A 660 25.24 12.31 11.19
C GLY A 660 24.25 11.15 11.39
N ALA A 661 23.02 11.31 10.95
CA ALA A 661 21.98 10.30 11.15
C ALA A 661 22.34 8.96 10.50
N VAL A 662 21.87 7.86 11.12
CA VAL A 662 22.19 6.49 10.73
C VAL A 662 20.91 5.77 10.33
N THR A 663 20.87 5.24 9.12
CA THR A 663 19.72 4.43 8.63
C THR A 663 19.68 3.08 9.32
N VAL A 664 18.52 2.70 9.86
CA VAL A 664 18.29 1.39 10.48
C VAL A 664 16.96 0.78 10.05
N GLN A 665 16.86 -0.54 10.17
CA GLN A 665 15.61 -1.27 9.94
C GLN A 665 14.96 -1.60 11.29
N LYS A 666 13.66 -1.33 11.41
CA LYS A 666 12.80 -1.71 12.51
C LYS A 666 11.81 -2.78 12.02
N ILE A 667 11.65 -3.87 12.74
CA ILE A 667 10.61 -4.86 12.47
C ILE A 667 9.48 -4.63 13.47
N GLU A 668 8.26 -4.49 12.98
CA GLU A 668 7.05 -4.40 13.78
C GLU A 668 6.33 -5.75 13.75
N GLY A 669 5.99 -6.30 14.93
CA GLY A 669 5.25 -7.55 15.07
C GLY A 669 5.88 -8.55 16.03
N VAL A 670 5.10 -9.51 16.51
CA VAL A 670 5.55 -10.59 17.39
C VAL A 670 6.31 -11.64 16.56
N PRO A 671 7.48 -12.14 16.99
CA PRO A 671 8.16 -13.21 16.28
C PRO A 671 7.27 -14.47 16.28
N VAL A 672 6.95 -14.99 15.11
CA VAL A 672 6.35 -16.32 14.98
C VAL A 672 7.50 -17.34 15.01
N GLU A 673 7.46 -18.31 15.92
CA GLU A 673 8.41 -19.42 15.93
C GLU A 673 8.34 -20.18 14.59
N ILE A 674 9.46 -20.29 13.91
CA ILE A 674 9.57 -21.02 12.67
C ILE A 674 10.07 -22.43 12.97
N ASN A 675 9.31 -23.40 12.52
CA ASN A 675 9.69 -24.80 12.56
C ASN A 675 10.90 -25.07 11.64
N THR A 676 11.86 -25.81 12.14
CA THR A 676 13.22 -26.02 11.58
C THR A 676 13.30 -26.85 10.28
N THR A 677 12.25 -27.01 9.52
CA THR A 677 12.21 -27.84 8.29
C THR A 677 12.25 -27.08 6.97
N GLY A 678 12.58 -25.79 6.98
CA GLY A 678 13.09 -25.10 5.76
C GLY A 678 12.11 -24.87 4.60
N GLU A 679 10.85 -25.28 4.65
CA GLU A 679 9.93 -25.20 3.52
C GLU A 679 8.77 -24.19 3.68
N ASP A 680 8.55 -23.63 4.85
CA ASP A 680 7.53 -22.61 5.07
C ASP A 680 8.12 -21.35 5.70
N ILE A 681 8.76 -20.52 4.90
CA ILE A 681 8.96 -19.12 5.28
C ILE A 681 7.60 -18.43 5.09
N ALA A 682 6.71 -18.60 6.04
CA ALA A 682 5.57 -17.73 6.19
C ALA A 682 6.11 -16.34 6.53
N TYR A 683 6.16 -15.45 5.55
CA TYR A 683 6.19 -14.01 5.82
C TYR A 683 4.83 -13.64 6.44
N ALA A 684 4.64 -14.04 7.70
CA ALA A 684 3.62 -13.41 8.52
C ALA A 684 3.95 -11.92 8.52
N SER A 685 2.97 -11.10 8.15
CA SER A 685 2.91 -9.64 8.12
C SER A 685 3.87 -8.91 9.08
N HIS A 686 5.18 -9.07 8.86
CA HIS A 686 6.18 -8.28 9.55
C HIS A 686 6.33 -7.02 8.74
N GLN A 687 5.71 -5.95 9.19
CA GLN A 687 5.95 -4.64 8.61
C GLN A 687 7.40 -4.27 8.94
N CYS A 688 8.28 -4.45 7.96
CA CYS A 688 9.63 -3.91 8.03
C CYS A 688 9.55 -2.41 7.78
N HIS A 689 9.96 -1.61 8.75
CA HIS A 689 10.00 -0.18 8.62
C HIS A 689 11.45 0.32 8.71
N PHE A 690 11.82 1.30 7.87
CA PHE A 690 13.13 1.94 7.90
C PHE A 690 13.00 3.33 8.47
N ILE A 691 13.93 3.66 9.38
CA ILE A 691 14.01 4.95 10.07
C ILE A 691 15.45 5.42 10.18
N SER A 692 15.65 6.67 10.55
CA SER A 692 16.97 7.22 10.83
C SER A 692 17.13 7.46 12.33
N LEU A 693 18.22 6.94 12.93
CA LEU A 693 18.61 7.28 14.29
C LEU A 693 19.33 8.64 14.26
N ILE A 694 18.89 9.57 15.10
CA ILE A 694 19.40 10.93 15.17
C ILE A 694 20.01 11.28 16.53
N GLY A 695 19.99 10.34 17.46
CA GLY A 695 20.51 10.55 18.81
C GLY A 695 20.09 9.47 19.79
N TRP A 696 20.33 9.73 21.06
CA TRP A 696 20.02 8.81 22.16
C TRP A 696 19.85 9.55 23.50
N ASP A 697 19.22 8.85 24.43
CA ASP A 697 19.10 9.23 25.83
C ASP A 697 19.34 7.99 26.72
N ASP A 698 20.48 7.90 27.38
CA ASP A 698 20.87 6.78 28.23
C ASP A 698 20.09 6.76 29.56
N ASP A 699 19.60 7.90 30.03
CA ASP A 699 18.82 7.97 31.27
C ASP A 699 17.42 7.32 31.06
N GLU A 700 16.88 7.45 29.82
CA GLU A 700 15.62 6.83 29.42
C GLU A 700 15.82 5.50 28.67
N CYS A 701 17.06 5.12 28.38
CA CYS A 701 17.42 3.94 27.59
C CYS A 701 16.74 3.90 26.22
N VAL A 702 16.76 5.03 25.48
CA VAL A 702 16.09 5.16 24.17
C VAL A 702 16.99 5.73 23.09
N TRP A 703 16.74 5.28 21.86
CA TRP A 703 17.15 5.94 20.63
C TRP A 703 16.17 7.05 20.26
N LEU A 704 16.70 8.18 19.78
CA LEU A 704 15.93 9.24 19.15
C LEU A 704 15.88 8.99 17.64
N THR A 705 14.70 9.08 17.04
CA THR A 705 14.49 8.68 15.64
C THR A 705 13.85 9.78 14.82
N LYS A 706 14.18 9.80 13.54
CA LYS A 706 13.45 10.53 12.50
C LYS A 706 12.76 9.51 11.62
N ASP A 707 11.45 9.62 11.55
CA ASP A 707 10.56 8.65 10.89
C ASP A 707 9.71 9.36 9.82
N SER A 708 9.56 8.73 8.66
CA SER A 708 8.75 9.23 7.55
C SER A 708 7.25 8.92 7.66
N ALA A 709 6.87 8.02 8.56
CA ALA A 709 5.46 7.72 8.86
C ALA A 709 4.89 8.62 9.96
N SER A 710 5.76 9.21 10.80
CA SER A 710 5.37 10.13 11.88
C SER A 710 6.17 11.43 11.79
N MET A 711 5.57 12.53 11.51
CA MET A 711 6.21 13.85 11.28
C MET A 711 6.91 14.46 12.53
N GLY A 712 7.51 13.63 13.39
CA GLY A 712 8.15 14.07 14.63
C GLY A 712 9.35 13.22 15.03
N ILE A 713 10.05 13.64 16.11
CA ILE A 713 11.11 12.86 16.72
C ILE A 713 10.47 11.75 17.56
N GLY A 714 10.69 10.51 17.11
CA GLY A 714 10.25 9.32 17.82
C GLY A 714 11.28 8.85 18.87
N ARG A 715 10.85 7.91 19.73
CA ARG A 715 11.68 7.29 20.77
C ARG A 715 11.53 5.77 20.70
N ILE A 716 12.62 5.04 20.65
CA ILE A 716 12.63 3.58 20.60
C ILE A 716 13.55 3.05 21.70
N SER A 717 13.04 2.17 22.55
CA SER A 717 13.83 1.55 23.63
C SER A 717 15.03 0.79 23.08
N TYR A 718 16.15 0.80 23.80
CA TYR A 718 17.32 -0.05 23.56
C TYR A 718 17.01 -1.53 23.63
N ASP A 719 16.02 -1.91 24.44
CA ASP A 719 15.58 -3.31 24.57
C ASP A 719 14.76 -3.80 23.37
N ASN A 720 14.48 -2.92 22.42
CA ASN A 720 13.81 -3.31 21.19
C ASN A 720 14.73 -4.17 20.31
N LYS A 721 14.68 -5.47 20.53
CA LYS A 721 15.48 -6.49 19.82
C LYS A 721 15.25 -6.50 18.30
N ASN A 722 14.22 -5.79 17.83
CA ASN A 722 13.89 -5.68 16.42
C ASN A 722 14.62 -4.53 15.70
N LEU A 723 15.36 -3.70 16.45
CA LEU A 723 16.14 -2.59 15.90
C LEU A 723 17.63 -2.96 15.91
N VAL A 724 18.27 -3.32 14.86
CA VAL A 724 19.68 -3.75 14.86
C VAL A 724 19.93 -4.96 15.78
N GLY A 725 19.16 -6.01 15.61
CA GLY A 725 19.22 -7.21 16.47
C GLY A 725 19.93 -8.38 15.80
N THR A 726 20.21 -9.41 16.60
CA THR A 726 20.77 -10.69 16.15
C THR A 726 19.85 -11.38 15.16
N ASP A 727 20.44 -11.82 14.05
CA ASP A 727 19.73 -12.53 13.00
C ASP A 727 19.07 -13.81 13.46
N TYR A 728 17.80 -13.93 13.19
CA TYR A 728 17.10 -15.20 13.22
C TYR A 728 16.90 -15.82 11.81
N TYR A 729 17.29 -15.10 10.74
CA TYR A 729 17.07 -15.55 9.36
C TYR A 729 18.35 -15.46 8.54
N ALA A 730 18.96 -16.58 8.27
CA ALA A 730 20.19 -16.72 7.48
C ALA A 730 20.04 -16.40 5.97
N ILE A 731 18.86 -15.92 5.52
CA ILE A 731 18.57 -15.67 4.08
C ILE A 731 18.45 -14.17 3.78
N ILE A 732 18.27 -13.33 4.80
CA ILE A 732 18.23 -11.88 4.62
C ILE A 732 19.58 -11.31 5.08
N PRO A 733 20.20 -10.42 4.30
CA PRO A 733 21.44 -9.77 4.72
C PRO A 733 21.28 -9.20 6.12
N GLN A 734 22.29 -9.37 6.93
CA GLN A 734 22.33 -9.01 8.35
C GLN A 734 21.76 -7.62 8.57
N ARG A 735 20.91 -7.47 9.57
CA ARG A 735 20.40 -6.16 9.96
C ARG A 735 21.57 -5.28 10.35
N ALA A 736 21.69 -4.18 9.68
CA ALA A 736 22.79 -3.28 9.89
C ALA A 736 22.33 -1.84 9.98
N ALA A 737 23.02 -1.07 10.77
CA ALA A 737 22.92 0.37 10.74
C ALA A 737 23.91 0.92 9.70
N ILE A 738 23.52 1.93 8.92
CA ILE A 738 24.31 2.49 7.83
C ILE A 738 24.51 3.98 8.05
N ALA A 739 25.78 4.40 8.08
CA ALA A 739 26.19 5.80 8.08
C ALA A 739 26.86 6.15 6.75
N TYR A 740 26.48 7.29 6.17
CA TYR A 740 27.03 7.82 4.91
C TYR A 740 28.14 8.83 5.20
N ILE A 741 29.23 8.75 4.43
CA ILE A 741 30.46 9.46 4.73
C ILE A 741 30.85 10.40 3.59
N PHE A 742 31.07 11.67 3.94
CA PHE A 742 31.50 12.76 3.06
C PHE A 742 32.77 13.42 3.63
N GLU A 743 33.91 12.70 3.61
CA GLU A 743 35.17 13.22 4.18
C GLU A 743 36.04 13.97 3.17
N ASN A 744 35.88 13.67 1.88
CA ASN A 744 36.65 14.29 0.81
C ASN A 744 35.76 14.56 -0.41
N ASN A 745 36.14 15.59 -1.20
CA ASN A 745 35.54 15.75 -2.53
C ASN A 745 36.11 14.70 -3.46
N ILE A 746 35.25 14.03 -4.19
CA ILE A 746 35.62 13.10 -5.25
C ILE A 746 35.90 13.91 -6.51
N ASP A 747 37.14 13.88 -6.99
CA ASP A 747 37.58 14.56 -8.22
C ASP A 747 37.98 13.54 -9.28
N TYR A 748 37.20 12.42 -9.34
CA TYR A 748 37.39 11.37 -10.34
C TYR A 748 36.38 11.56 -11.47
N HIS A 749 36.70 11.04 -12.67
CA HIS A 749 35.87 11.22 -13.86
C HIS A 749 34.82 10.12 -14.01
N VAL A 750 35.17 8.86 -13.80
CA VAL A 750 34.31 7.71 -14.10
C VAL A 750 34.39 6.64 -13.02
N ASN A 751 33.25 6.05 -12.68
CA ASN A 751 33.12 4.87 -11.83
C ASN A 751 32.72 3.66 -12.68
N TYR A 752 33.60 2.67 -12.78
CA TYR A 752 33.33 1.37 -13.39
C TYR A 752 32.86 0.40 -12.34
N GLN A 753 31.67 -0.18 -12.54
CA GLN A 753 31.00 -1.02 -11.55
C GLN A 753 30.04 -2.03 -12.17
N THR A 754 29.66 -3.02 -11.38
CA THR A 754 28.71 -4.07 -11.75
C THR A 754 27.64 -4.27 -10.71
N ASP A 755 27.77 -3.64 -9.53
CA ASP A 755 26.97 -3.85 -8.32
C ASP A 755 25.99 -2.70 -8.06
N LEU A 756 25.16 -2.33 -9.04
CA LEU A 756 24.25 -1.19 -8.94
C LEU A 756 23.17 -1.34 -7.87
N THR A 757 22.74 -2.56 -7.58
CA THR A 757 21.74 -2.81 -6.53
C THR A 757 22.34 -2.93 -5.14
N GLY A 758 23.68 -2.84 -5.06
CA GLY A 758 24.44 -2.89 -3.82
C GLY A 758 24.78 -4.29 -3.34
N LEU A 759 25.28 -4.33 -2.12
CA LEU A 759 25.73 -5.55 -1.46
C LEU A 759 24.55 -6.48 -1.15
N THR A 760 24.65 -7.76 -1.54
CA THR A 760 23.71 -8.79 -1.08
C THR A 760 24.24 -9.50 0.15
N GLY A 761 25.56 -9.76 0.22
CA GLY A 761 26.16 -10.44 1.35
C GLY A 761 27.65 -10.67 1.17
N PHE A 762 28.20 -11.44 2.10
CA PHE A 762 29.61 -11.88 2.09
C PHE A 762 29.70 -13.40 2.06
N ASP A 763 30.62 -13.94 1.25
CA ASP A 763 30.95 -15.36 1.23
C ASP A 763 32.38 -15.58 1.74
N GLY A 764 32.52 -16.16 2.92
CA GLY A 764 33.82 -16.39 3.56
C GLY A 764 34.63 -17.53 2.92
N ASN A 765 34.07 -18.34 2.00
CA ASN A 765 34.79 -19.38 1.30
C ASN A 765 35.72 -18.83 0.22
N TYR A 766 35.42 -17.62 -0.29
CA TYR A 766 36.22 -17.00 -1.35
C TYR A 766 36.93 -15.77 -0.82
N THR A 767 38.24 -15.77 -0.91
CA THR A 767 39.08 -14.67 -0.42
C THR A 767 39.72 -13.87 -1.54
N TYR A 768 39.70 -14.37 -2.78
CA TYR A 768 40.17 -13.67 -3.97
C TYR A 768 39.00 -13.44 -4.92
N TYR A 769 38.88 -12.22 -5.44
CA TYR A 769 37.86 -11.87 -6.41
C TYR A 769 38.37 -10.79 -7.35
N SER A 770 37.74 -10.69 -8.51
CA SER A 770 38.15 -9.72 -9.52
C SER A 770 37.02 -9.26 -10.38
N ASN A 771 37.09 -8.01 -10.82
CA ASN A 771 36.32 -7.49 -11.94
C ASN A 771 37.26 -7.03 -13.05
N GLU A 772 36.79 -7.23 -14.30
CA GLU A 772 37.48 -6.80 -15.50
C GLU A 772 36.61 -5.83 -16.29
N PHE A 773 37.21 -4.75 -16.74
CA PHE A 773 36.54 -3.67 -17.44
C PHE A 773 37.33 -3.27 -18.70
N THR A 774 36.63 -2.64 -19.66
CA THR A 774 37.24 -1.99 -20.81
C THR A 774 37.16 -0.49 -20.66
N SER A 775 38.28 0.20 -20.76
CA SER A 775 38.30 1.65 -20.58
C SER A 775 37.60 2.36 -21.74
N LYS A 776 36.71 3.30 -21.41
CA LYS A 776 36.05 4.19 -22.37
C LYS A 776 36.85 5.44 -22.69
N TYR A 777 37.84 5.74 -21.86
CA TYR A 777 38.60 6.97 -21.93
C TYR A 777 40.10 6.71 -21.72
N THR A 778 40.93 7.64 -22.15
CA THR A 778 42.37 7.65 -21.83
C THR A 778 42.56 8.44 -20.54
N GLU A 779 42.79 7.77 -19.41
CA GLU A 779 42.76 8.34 -18.08
C GLU A 779 43.65 7.61 -17.07
N LEU A 780 43.50 7.99 -15.80
CA LEU A 780 44.24 7.43 -14.68
C LEU A 780 43.27 6.71 -13.73
N ILE A 781 43.50 5.45 -13.44
CA ILE A 781 42.85 4.76 -12.33
C ILE A 781 43.36 5.39 -11.04
N GLY A 782 42.46 6.02 -10.28
CA GLY A 782 42.75 6.76 -9.06
C GLY A 782 42.41 6.03 -7.78
N ALA A 783 41.37 5.18 -7.81
CA ALA A 783 40.92 4.43 -6.63
C ALA A 783 40.25 3.10 -6.99
N VAL A 784 40.11 2.23 -5.96
CA VAL A 784 39.38 0.98 -5.99
C VAL A 784 38.36 0.98 -4.86
N GLY A 785 37.10 0.64 -5.15
CA GLY A 785 36.01 0.61 -4.15
C GLY A 785 35.55 -0.83 -3.89
N THR A 786 35.41 -1.24 -2.61
CA THR A 786 34.85 -2.54 -2.24
C THR A 786 34.31 -2.52 -0.80
N TYR A 787 33.68 -3.62 -0.38
CA TYR A 787 33.11 -3.76 0.95
C TYR A 787 33.98 -4.64 1.86
N PHE A 788 33.97 -4.32 3.13
CA PHE A 788 34.56 -5.10 4.22
C PHE A 788 33.47 -5.52 5.21
N ASN A 789 33.56 -6.75 5.70
CA ASN A 789 32.62 -7.28 6.67
C ASN A 789 32.98 -6.95 8.13
N ASP A 790 34.19 -6.43 8.38
CA ASP A 790 34.62 -5.98 9.69
C ASP A 790 35.71 -4.89 9.56
N SER A 791 36.04 -4.27 10.67
CA SER A 791 37.24 -3.42 10.82
C SER A 791 38.51 -4.25 11.02
N GLY A 792 39.68 -3.68 10.76
CA GLY A 792 40.96 -4.33 10.97
C GLY A 792 41.29 -5.48 10.00
N ILE A 793 40.54 -5.59 8.91
CA ILE A 793 40.76 -6.63 7.89
C ILE A 793 41.93 -6.26 7.00
N ASN A 794 42.94 -7.14 6.95
CA ASN A 794 44.04 -7.01 6.00
C ASN A 794 43.56 -7.29 4.58
N TYR A 795 43.88 -6.39 3.66
CA TYR A 795 43.60 -6.56 2.25
C TYR A 795 44.82 -6.33 1.37
N SER A 796 44.80 -6.84 0.15
CA SER A 796 45.72 -6.48 -0.91
C SER A 796 45.01 -6.56 -2.26
N PHE A 797 45.50 -5.81 -3.24
CA PHE A 797 45.01 -5.93 -4.60
C PHE A 797 46.11 -5.66 -5.63
N ASP A 798 45.92 -6.25 -6.78
CA ASP A 798 46.73 -6.06 -7.97
C ASP A 798 45.88 -5.49 -9.10
N ILE A 799 46.45 -4.55 -9.87
CA ILE A 799 45.84 -4.04 -11.09
C ILE A 799 46.64 -4.52 -12.28
N TYR A 800 45.91 -5.04 -13.26
CA TYR A 800 46.44 -5.49 -14.55
C TYR A 800 45.87 -4.62 -15.66
N VAL A 801 46.69 -4.24 -16.63
CA VAL A 801 46.27 -3.57 -17.88
C VAL A 801 46.72 -4.42 -19.03
N ASN A 802 45.80 -4.83 -19.89
CA ASN A 802 46.04 -5.73 -21.03
C ASN A 802 46.81 -7.02 -20.62
N GLY A 803 46.43 -7.58 -19.45
CA GLY A 803 47.02 -8.77 -18.88
C GLY A 803 48.36 -8.57 -18.17
N VAL A 804 48.94 -7.36 -18.17
CA VAL A 804 50.22 -7.06 -17.51
C VAL A 804 49.93 -6.46 -16.13
N LYS A 805 50.51 -6.98 -15.09
CA LYS A 805 50.43 -6.40 -13.73
C LYS A 805 51.19 -5.11 -13.67
N VAL A 806 50.50 -4.02 -13.33
CA VAL A 806 51.05 -2.65 -13.34
C VAL A 806 51.06 -2.00 -11.95
N HIS A 807 50.28 -2.54 -11.01
CA HIS A 807 50.18 -1.98 -9.65
C HIS A 807 49.88 -3.05 -8.62
N SER A 808 50.35 -2.86 -7.40
CA SER A 808 50.00 -3.64 -6.21
C SER A 808 49.93 -2.72 -5.00
N GLN A 809 48.91 -2.92 -4.18
CA GLN A 809 48.74 -2.18 -2.94
C GLN A 809 48.12 -3.08 -1.87
N SER A 810 48.42 -2.79 -0.61
CA SER A 810 47.86 -3.47 0.54
C SER A 810 47.52 -2.46 1.65
N GLY A 811 46.65 -2.84 2.58
CA GLY A 811 46.21 -2.03 3.69
C GLY A 811 45.38 -2.81 4.68
N VAL A 812 44.73 -2.04 5.59
CA VAL A 812 43.83 -2.56 6.61
C VAL A 812 42.53 -1.75 6.57
N SER A 813 41.38 -2.43 6.67
CA SER A 813 40.08 -1.74 6.71
C SER A 813 39.93 -0.95 8.01
N GLU A 814 39.47 0.30 7.91
CA GLU A 814 39.22 1.14 9.07
C GLU A 814 37.91 0.77 9.78
N PHE A 815 36.92 0.39 9.00
CA PHE A 815 35.59 -0.02 9.49
C PHE A 815 34.95 -1.04 8.53
N ALA A 816 33.91 -1.71 8.99
CA ALA A 816 33.06 -2.52 8.14
C ALA A 816 32.19 -1.62 7.24
N GLY A 817 32.01 -2.00 5.97
CA GLY A 817 31.26 -1.23 5.00
C GLY A 817 32.00 -0.98 3.70
N PHE A 818 31.54 -0.02 2.93
CA PHE A 818 32.15 0.35 1.65
C PHE A 818 33.27 1.36 1.84
N ARG A 819 34.40 1.06 1.21
CA ARG A 819 35.60 1.91 1.22
C ARG A 819 36.07 2.21 -0.19
N THR A 820 36.33 3.51 -0.42
CA THR A 820 37.07 3.99 -1.59
C THR A 820 38.55 4.06 -1.23
N ILE A 821 39.33 3.16 -1.78
CA ILE A 821 40.76 3.02 -1.50
C ILE A 821 41.53 3.77 -2.57
N VAL A 822 42.08 4.92 -2.22
CA VAL A 822 42.92 5.74 -3.12
C VAL A 822 44.24 5.03 -3.42
N LEU A 823 44.61 4.96 -4.70
CA LEU A 823 45.90 4.38 -5.10
C LEU A 823 47.08 5.26 -4.64
N ASN A 824 48.08 4.62 -4.08
CA ASN A 824 49.35 5.32 -3.72
C ASN A 824 50.17 5.71 -4.97
N LYS A 825 49.84 5.14 -6.12
CA LYS A 825 50.36 5.48 -7.44
C LYS A 825 49.30 5.22 -8.49
N TYR A 826 48.91 6.25 -9.22
CA TYR A 826 47.88 6.16 -10.27
C TYR A 826 48.36 5.28 -11.44
N VAL A 827 47.39 4.59 -12.08
CA VAL A 827 47.65 3.69 -13.18
C VAL A 827 47.04 4.27 -14.45
N HIS A 828 47.87 4.46 -15.48
CA HIS A 828 47.41 4.97 -16.78
C HIS A 828 46.73 3.84 -17.58
N VAL A 829 45.58 4.17 -18.17
CA VAL A 829 44.85 3.34 -19.16
C VAL A 829 44.49 4.19 -20.37
N ASN A 830 44.55 3.59 -21.55
CA ASN A 830 44.08 4.22 -22.78
C ASN A 830 42.64 3.76 -23.08
N GLU A 831 41.93 4.53 -23.89
CA GLU A 831 40.64 4.11 -24.42
C GLU A 831 40.81 2.74 -25.14
N GLY A 832 39.92 1.79 -24.80
CA GLY A 832 39.93 0.41 -25.31
C GLY A 832 40.83 -0.55 -24.52
N ASP A 833 41.70 -0.10 -23.61
CA ASP A 833 42.49 -1.00 -22.76
C ASP A 833 41.56 -1.82 -21.84
N VAL A 834 41.89 -3.10 -21.71
CA VAL A 834 41.25 -4.00 -20.74
C VAL A 834 42.01 -3.94 -19.43
N PHE A 835 41.36 -3.53 -18.37
CA PHE A 835 41.94 -3.49 -17.03
C PHE A 835 41.18 -4.38 -16.05
N LYS A 836 41.92 -5.02 -15.16
CA LYS A 836 41.41 -5.97 -14.18
C LYS A 836 41.96 -5.65 -12.81
N VAL A 837 41.05 -5.59 -11.84
CA VAL A 837 41.40 -5.49 -10.43
C VAL A 837 41.23 -6.86 -9.80
N VAL A 838 42.30 -7.40 -9.22
CA VAL A 838 42.29 -8.65 -8.45
C VAL A 838 42.44 -8.31 -6.99
N PHE A 839 41.41 -8.50 -6.23
CA PHE A 839 41.36 -8.12 -4.81
C PHE A 839 41.44 -9.35 -3.91
N LYS A 840 42.11 -9.20 -2.77
CA LYS A 840 42.20 -10.23 -1.73
C LYS A 840 41.69 -9.63 -0.43
N ASN A 841 40.74 -10.31 0.19
CA ASN A 841 40.07 -9.93 1.43
C ASN A 841 39.76 -11.20 2.24
N ASN A 842 39.19 -11.07 3.44
CA ASN A 842 38.76 -12.23 4.25
C ASN A 842 37.43 -12.87 3.77
N ALA A 843 36.64 -12.16 2.97
CA ALA A 843 35.38 -12.64 2.42
C ALA A 843 35.03 -11.90 1.12
N LEU A 844 34.38 -12.60 0.20
CA LEU A 844 33.85 -12.05 -1.04
C LEU A 844 32.60 -11.19 -0.79
N PRO A 845 32.60 -9.90 -1.08
CA PRO A 845 31.38 -9.12 -1.16
C PRO A 845 30.72 -9.34 -2.52
N TYR A 846 29.44 -9.75 -2.55
CA TYR A 846 28.77 -10.06 -3.80
C TYR A 846 27.39 -9.42 -3.89
N GLN A 847 26.96 -9.16 -5.14
CA GLN A 847 25.60 -8.80 -5.51
C GLN A 847 24.90 -9.99 -6.18
N ALA A 848 23.67 -10.24 -5.77
CA ALA A 848 22.74 -11.15 -6.42
C ALA A 848 21.37 -10.46 -6.57
N TYR A 849 20.43 -11.12 -7.20
CA TYR A 849 19.05 -10.61 -7.36
C TYR A 849 18.97 -9.28 -8.12
N SER A 850 19.89 -9.10 -9.09
CA SER A 850 19.86 -7.97 -10.02
C SER A 850 19.19 -8.38 -11.33
N ARG A 851 18.61 -7.40 -12.02
CA ARG A 851 18.16 -7.53 -13.42
C ARG A 851 19.29 -7.29 -14.41
N GLN A 852 20.45 -6.93 -13.94
CA GLN A 852 21.61 -6.74 -14.79
C GLN A 852 22.04 -8.06 -15.41
N HIS A 853 22.46 -7.98 -16.68
CA HIS A 853 23.14 -9.07 -17.36
C HIS A 853 24.63 -8.84 -17.29
N TYR A 854 25.35 -9.88 -16.97
CA TYR A 854 26.79 -9.84 -16.83
C TYR A 854 27.47 -10.52 -18.00
N VAL A 855 28.54 -9.91 -18.50
CA VAL A 855 29.40 -10.58 -19.50
C VAL A 855 30.12 -11.74 -18.84
N PRO A 856 30.02 -12.97 -19.38
CA PRO A 856 30.78 -14.09 -18.85
C PRO A 856 32.27 -13.76 -18.73
N GLY A 857 32.87 -14.09 -17.58
CA GLY A 857 34.26 -13.82 -17.26
C GLY A 857 34.57 -12.46 -16.66
N MET A 858 33.60 -11.53 -16.61
CA MET A 858 33.85 -10.19 -16.05
C MET A 858 34.03 -10.18 -14.53
N SER A 859 33.38 -11.09 -13.82
CA SER A 859 33.49 -11.22 -12.36
C SER A 859 33.93 -12.62 -12.00
N MET A 860 35.13 -12.74 -11.46
CA MET A 860 35.73 -14.02 -11.13
C MET A 860 36.03 -14.12 -9.63
N ILE A 861 35.92 -15.34 -9.08
CA ILE A 861 36.18 -15.63 -7.67
C ILE A 861 37.12 -16.83 -7.53
N SER A 862 37.90 -16.86 -6.44
CA SER A 862 38.80 -17.95 -6.14
C SER A 862 39.03 -18.08 -4.63
N GLU A 863 39.20 -19.31 -4.15
CA GLU A 863 39.55 -19.59 -2.76
C GLU A 863 41.06 -19.36 -2.51
N ASN A 864 41.91 -19.66 -3.52
CA ASN A 864 43.38 -19.75 -3.38
C ASN A 864 44.16 -18.76 -4.27
N GLY A 865 43.42 -17.99 -5.11
CA GLY A 865 44.04 -17.07 -6.08
C GLY A 865 44.59 -17.74 -7.36
N ALA A 866 44.47 -19.06 -7.51
CA ALA A 866 44.95 -19.84 -8.67
C ALA A 866 43.82 -20.44 -9.50
N ASP A 867 42.82 -21.02 -8.82
CA ASP A 867 41.67 -21.67 -9.46
C ASP A 867 40.51 -20.69 -9.48
N TRP A 868 40.18 -20.13 -10.64
CA TRP A 868 39.20 -19.10 -10.82
C TRP A 868 37.88 -19.64 -11.37
N ARG A 869 36.74 -19.19 -10.77
CA ARG A 869 35.37 -19.51 -11.18
C ARG A 869 34.63 -18.24 -11.57
N ASP A 870 33.89 -18.32 -12.65
CA ASP A 870 33.03 -17.23 -13.13
C ASP A 870 31.69 -17.20 -12.35
N ILE A 871 31.50 -16.17 -11.51
CA ILE A 871 30.28 -16.01 -10.72
C ILE A 871 29.12 -15.40 -11.56
N THR A 872 29.41 -14.81 -12.70
CA THR A 872 28.40 -14.25 -13.59
C THR A 872 27.46 -15.30 -14.17
N LEU A 873 27.95 -16.54 -14.29
CA LEU A 873 27.15 -17.68 -14.73
C LEU A 873 26.06 -18.08 -13.74
N GLU A 874 26.14 -17.59 -12.51
CA GLU A 874 25.11 -17.73 -11.46
C GLU A 874 24.22 -16.49 -11.34
N ASN A 875 24.29 -15.59 -12.29
CA ASN A 875 23.62 -14.27 -12.23
C ASN A 875 24.00 -13.48 -10.97
N LYS A 876 25.28 -13.53 -10.60
CA LYS A 876 25.90 -12.80 -9.49
C LYS A 876 27.08 -11.98 -9.99
N THR A 877 27.50 -11.01 -9.23
CA THR A 877 28.69 -10.22 -9.50
C THR A 877 29.44 -9.88 -8.21
N VAL A 878 30.70 -9.54 -8.36
CA VAL A 878 31.55 -9.06 -7.26
C VAL A 878 31.30 -7.59 -7.02
N CYS A 879 31.16 -7.17 -5.76
CA CYS A 879 31.07 -5.77 -5.39
C CYS A 879 32.48 -5.15 -5.35
N LEU A 880 32.99 -4.84 -6.51
CA LEU A 880 34.33 -4.27 -6.71
C LEU A 880 34.28 -3.22 -7.81
N LYS A 881 34.53 -1.97 -7.44
CA LYS A 881 34.50 -0.81 -8.33
C LYS A 881 35.91 -0.35 -8.68
N CYS A 882 36.06 0.28 -9.83
CA CYS A 882 37.28 0.92 -10.26
C CYS A 882 36.97 2.36 -10.68
N ILE A 883 37.69 3.31 -10.13
CA ILE A 883 37.41 4.73 -10.20
C ILE A 883 38.57 5.45 -10.90
N LEU A 884 38.26 6.14 -12.01
CA LEU A 884 39.20 6.84 -12.86
C LEU A 884 39.04 8.32 -12.75
#